data_d80be74fa811f86264fe6859dcf1cc65
#
_entry.id   d80be74fa811f86264fe6859dcf1cc65
#
_cell.length_a   1.000
_cell.length_b   1.000
_cell.length_c   1.000
_cell.angle_alpha   90.00
_cell.angle_beta   90.00
_cell.angle_gamma   90.00
#
_symmetry.space_group_name_H-M   'P 1'
#
loop_
_entity.id
_entity.type
_entity.pdbx_description
1 polymer ?
#
loop_
_entity_poly.entity_id
_entity_poly.type
_entity_poly.pdbx_seq_one_letter_code
_entity_poly.pdbx_strand_id
1 'polypeptide(L)'
;MNFLVASSLRNNLRRLIATATAVALSVAFMVATLLIMGTYNTALSNSVTEQMKNSDVWVGYDSSLPDNADEVLAKTADRIRERPDVQAADVQRSASGEVRHDSRRANAQIQAMPSEPLRWATLAEGAWPQSPDEAVLNKSAADSLQVSVGDSVRLDDKNSVRVAGITSQEDQMMSMGFAEISVMPELLDRLEAQKYATSILVRSTAHDGTSNTTPDQLAQQIKDQTQGTPDITVRTRDEQAQHQIADLSGNTATLTAMLGVFVAISMIVAGYVIANTFQVLVAQRTKELALLRCIGADKRQVHGLILGEAGITASVAALVGCLLGVVATVIFAQFMSMMSALTISPLALIAGFVVGVVVTVACALGASKRATRVHPVEALRPLEAVASDKLPLGRTIVGSALALLGAAGLIYGATSGMAVAIAGGFICGMGVLLAATTLLPRLVSLVGRALSRVSLPVELAAANSMKNPLRTAATGISMLIGVAVLVLMATGIHSVQESLISQINQERPFDLMVTTSNPAGFSPQELEQIKHNPKVTASADSQSAQVTVTTSDGQEHPVKAETADSSQLSEVFYAKGDTLFPQSGVGMVGTITENKSPITIQGDAGSIVASADVSDKGTPDQMRMSKDDFSKVARNTVTDTVYLRLTPGLSGDEVQQVTSDLSALNDSYNTGGGAQERAYYTKILNIMLMVVLALLAITLIIAFVGIGNTTALSVLERRRESALLRAVGLERRQLVTTIVVEAMLTAVVAAVCGCALGIFASWSGLNALEHTADKLELDLYIPWLQVALIIAGAGTAGVLAALLPAMGASRRPPVQDLAAE
;
A
#
# COMPACT_ATOMS: atom_id res chain seq x y z
N MET A 1 -40.10 -28.26 10.25
CA MET A 1 -38.67 -28.12 9.92
C MET A 1 -38.00 -26.98 10.71
N ASN A 2 -38.61 -25.80 10.75
CA ASN A 2 -38.08 -24.64 11.50
C ASN A 2 -37.86 -24.88 13.01
N PHE A 3 -38.75 -25.64 13.68
CA PHE A 3 -38.61 -25.99 15.09
C PHE A 3 -37.38 -26.92 15.33
N LEU A 4 -37.15 -27.90 14.45
CA LEU A 4 -36.00 -28.80 14.53
C LEU A 4 -34.70 -28.05 14.32
N VAL A 5 -34.66 -27.10 13.39
CA VAL A 5 -33.48 -26.26 13.13
C VAL A 5 -33.16 -25.36 14.35
N ALA A 6 -34.20 -24.73 14.93
CA ALA A 6 -34.03 -23.87 16.11
C ALA A 6 -33.59 -24.66 17.36
N SER A 7 -34.15 -25.84 17.61
CA SER A 7 -33.75 -26.74 18.70
C SER A 7 -32.31 -27.23 18.51
N SER A 8 -31.94 -27.59 17.28
CA SER A 8 -30.60 -28.05 16.95
C SER A 8 -29.56 -26.93 17.12
N LEU A 9 -29.86 -25.71 16.71
CA LEU A 9 -28.99 -24.53 16.90
C LEU A 9 -28.75 -24.29 18.40
N ARG A 10 -29.76 -24.31 19.23
CA ARG A 10 -29.66 -24.08 20.68
C ARG A 10 -28.77 -25.09 21.38
N ASN A 11 -28.85 -26.36 21.00
CA ASN A 11 -28.08 -27.43 21.58
C ASN A 11 -26.61 -27.46 21.10
N ASN A 12 -26.33 -26.88 19.93
CA ASN A 12 -25.00 -26.89 19.31
C ASN A 12 -24.32 -25.51 19.29
N LEU A 13 -24.85 -24.50 19.97
CA LEU A 13 -24.37 -23.12 19.95
C LEU A 13 -22.85 -23.00 20.16
N ARG A 14 -22.30 -23.70 21.18
CA ARG A 14 -20.85 -23.67 21.47
C ARG A 14 -19.97 -24.19 20.33
N ARG A 15 -20.49 -25.10 19.50
CA ARG A 15 -19.76 -25.70 18.38
C ARG A 15 -19.85 -24.83 17.14
N LEU A 16 -20.97 -24.10 16.98
CA LEU A 16 -21.20 -23.18 15.87
C LEU A 16 -20.45 -21.85 16.03
N ILE A 17 -20.03 -21.48 17.26
CA ILE A 17 -19.27 -20.25 17.51
C ILE A 17 -18.00 -20.18 16.62
N ALA A 18 -17.22 -21.25 16.56
CA ALA A 18 -15.98 -21.27 15.76
C ALA A 18 -16.27 -21.00 14.26
N THR A 19 -17.34 -21.62 13.72
CA THR A 19 -17.76 -21.39 12.34
C THR A 19 -18.29 -19.97 12.14
N ALA A 20 -19.14 -19.52 13.07
CA ALA A 20 -19.69 -18.16 13.03
C ALA A 20 -18.59 -17.09 13.11
N THR A 21 -17.59 -17.29 13.97
CA THR A 21 -16.43 -16.40 14.06
C THR A 21 -15.64 -16.35 12.75
N ALA A 22 -15.37 -17.51 12.13
CA ALA A 22 -14.67 -17.56 10.84
C ALA A 22 -15.47 -16.84 9.74
N VAL A 23 -16.79 -17.05 9.66
CA VAL A 23 -17.65 -16.35 8.71
C VAL A 23 -17.69 -14.86 8.99
N ALA A 24 -17.88 -14.45 10.25
CA ALA A 24 -17.96 -13.04 10.63
C ALA A 24 -16.67 -12.30 10.31
N LEU A 25 -15.50 -12.88 10.63
CA LEU A 25 -14.21 -12.27 10.32
C LEU A 25 -13.95 -12.15 8.81
N SER A 26 -14.36 -13.15 8.04
CA SER A 26 -14.19 -13.14 6.59
C SER A 26 -15.09 -12.13 5.90
N VAL A 27 -16.34 -12.01 6.36
CA VAL A 27 -17.27 -10.98 5.88
C VAL A 27 -16.79 -9.59 6.32
N ALA A 28 -16.31 -9.45 7.56
CA ALA A 28 -15.74 -8.20 8.05
C ALA A 28 -14.57 -7.75 7.20
N PHE A 29 -13.67 -8.66 6.86
CA PHE A 29 -12.53 -8.37 5.96
C PHE A 29 -13.01 -7.90 4.58
N MET A 30 -13.92 -8.64 3.96
CA MET A 30 -14.46 -8.29 2.65
C MET A 30 -15.16 -6.93 2.67
N VAL A 31 -16.02 -6.69 3.65
CA VAL A 31 -16.76 -5.42 3.78
C VAL A 31 -15.80 -4.27 4.05
N ALA A 32 -14.84 -4.43 4.97
CA ALA A 32 -13.84 -3.42 5.25
C ALA A 32 -13.05 -3.05 3.99
N THR A 33 -12.58 -4.04 3.23
CA THR A 33 -11.85 -3.80 1.97
C THR A 33 -12.70 -3.04 0.96
N LEU A 34 -13.97 -3.43 0.75
CA LEU A 34 -14.86 -2.76 -0.19
C LEU A 34 -15.19 -1.32 0.24
N LEU A 35 -15.40 -1.08 1.54
CA LEU A 35 -15.69 0.25 2.07
C LEU A 35 -14.45 1.15 2.06
N ILE A 36 -13.27 0.64 2.41
CA ILE A 36 -12.00 1.37 2.34
C ILE A 36 -11.73 1.79 0.89
N MET A 37 -11.94 0.88 -0.06
CA MET A 37 -11.78 1.19 -1.47
C MET A 37 -12.79 2.24 -1.95
N GLY A 38 -14.05 2.12 -1.53
CA GLY A 38 -15.07 3.13 -1.81
C GLY A 38 -14.70 4.49 -1.23
N THR A 39 -14.23 4.54 0.02
CA THR A 39 -13.78 5.77 0.70
C THR A 39 -12.58 6.38 -0.03
N TYR A 40 -11.60 5.57 -0.42
CA TYR A 40 -10.43 6.01 -1.19
C TYR A 40 -10.83 6.61 -2.54
N ASN A 41 -11.70 5.91 -3.30
CA ASN A 41 -12.17 6.41 -4.59
C ASN A 41 -12.99 7.71 -4.44
N THR A 42 -13.78 7.84 -3.38
CA THR A 42 -14.51 9.07 -3.09
C THR A 42 -13.56 10.21 -2.71
N ALA A 43 -12.56 9.95 -1.88
CA ALA A 43 -11.55 10.94 -1.53
C ALA A 43 -10.78 11.42 -2.77
N LEU A 44 -10.39 10.48 -3.64
CA LEU A 44 -9.74 10.80 -4.90
C LEU A 44 -10.65 11.59 -5.85
N SER A 45 -11.91 11.16 -6.01
CA SER A 45 -12.89 11.86 -6.82
C SER A 45 -13.15 13.28 -6.29
N ASN A 46 -13.32 13.43 -4.97
CA ASN A 46 -13.51 14.74 -4.36
C ASN A 46 -12.31 15.65 -4.59
N SER A 47 -11.08 15.14 -4.42
CA SER A 47 -9.87 15.94 -4.62
C SER A 47 -9.72 16.44 -6.06
N VAL A 48 -10.18 15.67 -7.04
CA VAL A 48 -10.15 16.04 -8.47
C VAL A 48 -11.29 17.00 -8.82
N THR A 49 -12.50 16.75 -8.31
CA THR A 49 -13.69 17.51 -8.71
C THR A 49 -13.91 18.79 -7.92
N GLU A 50 -13.36 18.89 -6.69
CA GLU A 50 -13.58 20.03 -5.79
C GLU A 50 -13.15 21.35 -6.43
N GLN A 51 -11.97 21.39 -7.03
CA GLN A 51 -11.45 22.59 -7.69
C GLN A 51 -12.27 23.02 -8.92
N MET A 52 -13.03 22.09 -9.50
CA MET A 52 -13.85 22.32 -10.69
C MET A 52 -15.36 22.40 -10.39
N LYS A 53 -15.79 22.34 -9.12
CA LYS A 53 -17.22 22.18 -8.76
C LYS A 53 -18.11 23.32 -9.27
N ASN A 54 -17.58 24.52 -9.42
CA ASN A 54 -18.28 25.69 -9.90
C ASN A 54 -18.06 25.98 -11.39
N SER A 55 -17.39 25.11 -12.13
CA SER A 55 -17.21 25.18 -13.58
C SER A 55 -18.08 24.16 -14.30
N ASP A 56 -18.40 24.41 -15.54
CA ASP A 56 -19.15 23.51 -16.43
C ASP A 56 -18.25 22.89 -17.49
N VAL A 57 -17.27 23.66 -17.98
CA VAL A 57 -16.33 23.24 -19.02
C VAL A 57 -14.89 23.51 -18.58
N TRP A 58 -14.02 22.60 -18.90
CA TRP A 58 -12.58 22.66 -18.75
C TRP A 58 -11.91 22.72 -20.12
N VAL A 59 -10.91 23.62 -20.26
CA VAL A 59 -10.11 23.78 -21.46
C VAL A 59 -8.64 23.79 -21.10
N GLY A 60 -7.84 22.90 -21.64
CA GLY A 60 -6.43 22.78 -21.28
C GLY A 60 -5.65 21.80 -22.15
N TYR A 61 -4.49 21.39 -21.68
CA TYR A 61 -3.62 20.43 -22.35
C TYR A 61 -3.68 19.06 -21.68
N ASP A 62 -3.70 17.99 -22.49
CA ASP A 62 -3.71 16.59 -22.00
C ASP A 62 -2.30 16.05 -21.70
N SER A 63 -1.29 16.62 -22.33
CA SER A 63 0.11 16.19 -22.24
C SER A 63 0.98 17.33 -21.74
N SER A 64 2.26 17.30 -22.01
CA SER A 64 3.22 18.33 -21.57
C SER A 64 2.77 19.74 -21.99
N LEU A 65 2.85 20.68 -21.07
CA LEU A 65 2.58 22.09 -21.32
C LEU A 65 3.65 22.66 -22.28
N PRO A 66 3.24 23.30 -23.39
CA PRO A 66 4.20 23.99 -24.23
C PRO A 66 4.72 25.28 -23.53
N ASP A 67 5.89 25.75 -23.93
CA ASP A 67 6.52 26.94 -23.32
C ASP A 67 5.63 28.19 -23.39
N ASN A 68 4.77 28.30 -24.39
CA ASN A 68 3.84 29.39 -24.59
C ASN A 68 2.41 29.15 -24.07
N ALA A 69 2.22 28.11 -23.23
CA ALA A 69 0.88 27.73 -22.72
C ALA A 69 0.16 28.89 -22.04
N ASP A 70 0.85 29.68 -21.23
CA ASP A 70 0.26 30.84 -20.52
C ASP A 70 -0.35 31.85 -21.49
N GLU A 71 0.37 32.22 -22.54
CA GLU A 71 -0.11 33.18 -23.54
C GLU A 71 -1.29 32.61 -24.35
N VAL A 72 -1.22 31.36 -24.75
CA VAL A 72 -2.27 30.69 -25.54
C VAL A 72 -3.56 30.54 -24.71
N LEU A 73 -3.46 30.09 -23.47
CA LEU A 73 -4.60 29.94 -22.57
C LEU A 73 -5.21 31.30 -22.22
N ALA A 74 -4.39 32.33 -21.94
CA ALA A 74 -4.90 33.67 -21.69
C ALA A 74 -5.71 34.22 -22.88
N LYS A 75 -5.17 34.20 -24.12
CA LYS A 75 -5.88 34.62 -25.32
C LYS A 75 -7.16 33.81 -25.58
N THR A 76 -7.11 32.52 -25.24
CA THR A 76 -8.30 31.65 -25.41
C THR A 76 -9.36 31.96 -24.37
N ALA A 77 -8.96 32.23 -23.12
CA ALA A 77 -9.90 32.65 -22.06
C ALA A 77 -10.59 33.98 -22.41
N ASP A 78 -9.84 34.95 -22.94
CA ASP A 78 -10.42 36.22 -23.38
C ASP A 78 -11.50 36.01 -24.44
N ARG A 79 -11.22 35.19 -25.47
CA ARG A 79 -12.22 34.84 -26.51
C ARG A 79 -13.44 34.13 -25.95
N ILE A 80 -13.26 33.28 -24.93
CA ILE A 80 -14.34 32.58 -24.27
C ILE A 80 -15.19 33.55 -23.42
N ARG A 81 -14.59 34.52 -22.73
CA ARG A 81 -15.30 35.54 -21.94
C ARG A 81 -16.22 36.42 -22.77
N GLU A 82 -15.88 36.68 -24.05
CA GLU A 82 -16.71 37.51 -24.95
C GLU A 82 -18.04 36.84 -25.34
N ARG A 83 -18.22 35.59 -24.99
CA ARG A 83 -19.43 34.81 -25.37
C ARG A 83 -20.61 35.17 -24.44
N PRO A 84 -21.82 35.29 -25.01
CA PRO A 84 -23.02 35.64 -24.23
C PRO A 84 -23.53 34.51 -23.33
N ASP A 85 -23.13 33.24 -23.61
CA ASP A 85 -23.49 32.04 -22.86
C ASP A 85 -22.49 31.70 -21.75
N VAL A 86 -21.43 32.48 -21.60
CA VAL A 86 -20.39 32.30 -20.56
C VAL A 86 -20.55 33.38 -19.48
N GLN A 87 -20.62 32.95 -18.22
CA GLN A 87 -20.67 33.81 -17.06
C GLN A 87 -19.25 34.21 -16.61
N ALA A 88 -18.34 33.27 -16.60
CA ALA A 88 -16.94 33.48 -16.22
C ALA A 88 -16.03 32.45 -16.92
N ALA A 89 -14.80 32.88 -17.23
CA ALA A 89 -13.77 32.00 -17.74
C ALA A 89 -12.40 32.45 -17.19
N ASP A 90 -11.80 31.67 -16.34
CA ASP A 90 -10.54 32.01 -15.68
C ASP A 90 -9.44 31.00 -15.99
N VAL A 91 -8.25 31.52 -16.23
CA VAL A 91 -7.05 30.68 -16.39
C VAL A 91 -6.58 30.26 -15.02
N GLN A 92 -6.44 28.95 -14.81
CA GLN A 92 -5.80 28.41 -13.63
C GLN A 92 -4.29 28.60 -13.77
N ARG A 93 -3.74 29.51 -12.99
CA ARG A 93 -2.32 29.86 -12.95
C ARG A 93 -1.79 29.60 -11.57
N SER A 94 -0.62 28.98 -11.50
CA SER A 94 0.06 28.73 -10.25
C SER A 94 1.56 28.95 -10.37
N ALA A 95 2.21 29.14 -9.23
CA ALA A 95 3.66 29.15 -9.06
C ALA A 95 4.00 28.28 -7.84
N SER A 96 5.15 27.64 -7.88
CA SER A 96 5.70 26.94 -6.72
C SER A 96 6.78 27.80 -6.08
N GLY A 97 6.71 27.95 -4.77
CA GLY A 97 7.66 28.77 -4.03
C GLY A 97 7.70 28.41 -2.55
N GLU A 98 8.70 28.94 -1.85
CA GLU A 98 8.78 28.82 -0.41
C GLU A 98 8.10 30.03 0.24
N VAL A 99 7.19 29.76 1.16
CA VAL A 99 6.52 30.79 1.95
C VAL A 99 7.07 30.85 3.35
N ARG A 100 7.26 32.05 3.87
CA ARG A 100 7.95 32.29 5.14
C ARG A 100 7.08 33.11 6.08
N HIS A 101 7.08 32.72 7.35
CA HIS A 101 6.55 33.50 8.46
C HIS A 101 7.47 33.40 9.65
N ASP A 102 8.06 34.52 10.08
CA ASP A 102 9.15 34.53 11.08
C ASP A 102 10.27 33.55 10.71
N SER A 103 10.54 32.59 11.57
CA SER A 103 11.54 31.54 11.35
C SER A 103 10.98 30.30 10.65
N ARG A 104 9.70 30.26 10.30
CA ARG A 104 9.04 29.09 9.71
C ARG A 104 8.95 29.21 8.22
N ARG A 105 9.08 28.08 7.55
CA ARG A 105 9.00 27.99 6.10
C ARG A 105 8.15 26.80 5.70
N ALA A 106 7.44 26.96 4.61
CA ALA A 106 6.69 25.89 3.98
C ALA A 106 6.80 26.01 2.46
N ASN A 107 7.02 24.89 1.79
CA ASN A 107 6.86 24.84 0.34
C ASN A 107 5.39 25.04 0.01
N ALA A 108 5.09 26.03 -0.77
CA ALA A 108 3.73 26.43 -1.11
C ALA A 108 3.48 26.36 -2.61
N GLN A 109 2.26 25.97 -2.93
CA GLN A 109 1.67 26.20 -4.23
C GLN A 109 0.89 27.53 -4.15
N ILE A 110 1.37 28.53 -4.83
CA ILE A 110 0.75 29.86 -4.89
C ILE A 110 -0.11 29.88 -6.14
N GLN A 111 -1.42 30.04 -6.00
CA GLN A 111 -2.36 29.99 -7.11
C GLN A 111 -3.13 31.29 -7.26
N ALA A 112 -3.42 31.67 -8.50
CA ALA A 112 -4.32 32.79 -8.79
C ALA A 112 -5.72 32.46 -8.28
N MET A 113 -6.28 33.34 -7.47
CA MET A 113 -7.63 33.16 -6.96
C MET A 113 -8.63 33.29 -8.12
N PRO A 114 -9.53 32.31 -8.33
CA PRO A 114 -10.57 32.42 -9.34
C PRO A 114 -11.56 33.55 -9.05
N SER A 115 -12.24 34.09 -10.09
CA SER A 115 -13.35 35.02 -9.95
C SER A 115 -14.49 34.43 -9.10
N GLU A 116 -15.28 35.24 -8.49
CA GLU A 116 -16.32 34.84 -7.53
C GLU A 116 -17.22 33.69 -8.02
N PRO A 117 -17.73 33.71 -9.28
CA PRO A 117 -18.56 32.57 -9.75
C PRO A 117 -17.85 31.24 -9.87
N LEU A 118 -16.52 31.24 -10.06
CA LEU A 118 -15.71 30.04 -10.21
C LEU A 118 -15.02 29.62 -8.91
N ARG A 119 -15.11 30.42 -7.86
CA ARG A 119 -14.45 30.20 -6.58
C ARG A 119 -15.02 28.97 -5.89
N TRP A 120 -14.20 27.98 -5.69
CA TRP A 120 -14.60 26.66 -5.15
C TRP A 120 -14.38 26.52 -3.65
N ALA A 121 -13.34 27.18 -3.12
CA ALA A 121 -13.00 27.08 -1.70
C ALA A 121 -13.99 27.82 -0.81
N THR A 122 -14.18 27.35 0.41
CA THR A 122 -14.98 28.01 1.45
C THR A 122 -14.06 28.54 2.55
N LEU A 123 -14.36 29.76 3.06
CA LEU A 123 -13.60 30.30 4.17
C LEU A 123 -14.03 29.65 5.50
N ALA A 124 -13.03 29.27 6.32
CA ALA A 124 -13.23 28.92 7.71
C ALA A 124 -13.17 30.18 8.59
N GLU A 125 -12.24 31.09 8.30
CA GLU A 125 -11.98 32.30 9.07
C GLU A 125 -11.58 33.45 8.14
N GLY A 126 -11.89 34.68 8.53
CA GLY A 126 -11.49 35.88 7.80
C GLY A 126 -12.37 36.25 6.62
N ALA A 127 -11.79 36.88 5.61
CA ALA A 127 -12.42 37.32 4.39
C ALA A 127 -11.58 37.02 3.15
N TRP A 128 -12.20 37.06 1.96
CA TRP A 128 -11.48 36.98 0.70
C TRP A 128 -10.62 38.21 0.45
N PRO A 129 -9.44 38.10 -0.17
CA PRO A 129 -8.55 39.20 -0.50
C PRO A 129 -9.29 40.26 -1.31
N GLN A 130 -9.09 41.54 -0.95
CA GLN A 130 -9.62 42.69 -1.66
C GLN A 130 -8.51 43.52 -2.30
N SER A 131 -7.27 43.24 -1.96
CA SER A 131 -6.09 43.91 -2.54
C SER A 131 -5.01 42.88 -2.90
N PRO A 132 -4.10 43.23 -3.84
CA PRO A 132 -2.98 42.37 -4.19
C PRO A 132 -2.02 42.06 -3.04
N ASP A 133 -2.06 42.82 -1.94
CA ASP A 133 -1.21 42.63 -0.78
C ASP A 133 -1.87 41.71 0.28
N GLU A 134 -2.93 40.99 -0.09
CA GLU A 134 -3.66 40.08 0.74
C GLU A 134 -3.67 38.66 0.11
N ALA A 135 -3.67 37.65 0.96
CA ALA A 135 -3.73 36.25 0.56
C ALA A 135 -4.66 35.43 1.46
N VAL A 136 -5.17 34.36 0.94
CA VAL A 136 -5.87 33.31 1.70
C VAL A 136 -5.02 32.05 1.71
N LEU A 137 -4.85 31.48 2.89
CA LEU A 137 -4.10 30.26 3.12
C LEU A 137 -5.06 29.09 3.33
N ASN A 138 -4.64 27.90 2.94
CA ASN A 138 -5.32 26.71 3.41
C ASN A 138 -4.97 26.44 4.89
N LYS A 139 -5.80 25.64 5.56
CA LYS A 139 -5.59 25.33 6.98
C LYS A 139 -4.23 24.65 7.22
N SER A 140 -3.79 23.79 6.32
CA SER A 140 -2.48 23.11 6.40
C SER A 140 -1.32 24.11 6.37
N ALA A 141 -1.40 25.14 5.51
CA ALA A 141 -0.42 26.21 5.44
C ALA A 141 -0.44 27.04 6.74
N ALA A 142 -1.63 27.39 7.22
CA ALA A 142 -1.78 28.17 8.45
C ALA A 142 -1.21 27.44 9.66
N ASP A 143 -1.49 26.14 9.81
CA ASP A 143 -0.98 25.30 10.90
C ASP A 143 0.54 25.10 10.79
N SER A 144 1.08 24.88 9.59
CA SER A 144 2.52 24.67 9.36
C SER A 144 3.34 25.93 9.65
N LEU A 145 2.84 27.06 9.21
CA LEU A 145 3.48 28.36 9.43
C LEU A 145 3.13 28.99 10.79
N GLN A 146 2.15 28.44 11.52
CA GLN A 146 1.56 28.98 12.74
C GLN A 146 1.12 30.42 12.58
N VAL A 147 0.36 30.70 11.53
CA VAL A 147 -0.20 32.01 11.22
C VAL A 147 -1.69 32.03 11.46
N SER A 148 -2.19 33.20 11.83
CA SER A 148 -3.60 33.51 12.02
C SER A 148 -4.04 34.62 11.03
N VAL A 149 -5.34 34.82 10.90
CA VAL A 149 -5.86 35.94 10.10
C VAL A 149 -5.33 37.25 10.65
N GLY A 150 -4.73 38.05 9.76
CA GLY A 150 -4.14 39.35 10.07
C GLY A 150 -2.60 39.34 10.12
N ASP A 151 -1.97 38.18 10.25
CA ASP A 151 -0.51 38.03 10.20
C ASP A 151 0.00 38.27 8.77
N SER A 152 1.32 38.47 8.62
CA SER A 152 1.95 38.66 7.33
C SER A 152 2.85 37.51 6.99
N VAL A 153 2.76 36.99 5.77
CA VAL A 153 3.62 35.94 5.23
C VAL A 153 4.40 36.47 4.03
N ARG A 154 5.65 36.02 3.88
CA ARG A 154 6.52 36.40 2.78
C ARG A 154 6.49 35.31 1.73
N LEU A 155 6.14 35.68 0.50
CA LEU A 155 6.05 34.75 -0.64
C LEU A 155 7.39 34.65 -1.43
N ASP A 156 8.14 35.74 -1.47
CA ASP A 156 9.49 35.84 -1.99
C ASP A 156 10.25 37.00 -1.31
N ASP A 157 11.44 37.33 -1.77
CA ASP A 157 12.27 38.38 -1.14
C ASP A 157 11.69 39.77 -1.27
N LYS A 158 10.75 40.01 -2.21
CA LYS A 158 10.17 41.31 -2.52
C LYS A 158 8.70 41.42 -2.12
N ASN A 159 8.00 40.29 -2.04
CA ASN A 159 6.56 40.28 -1.85
C ASN A 159 6.18 39.69 -0.48
N SER A 160 5.56 40.51 0.34
CA SER A 160 4.93 40.13 1.62
C SER A 160 3.45 40.42 1.56
N VAL A 161 2.62 39.52 2.03
CA VAL A 161 1.17 39.63 1.98
C VAL A 161 0.57 39.42 3.37
N ARG A 162 -0.55 40.05 3.62
CA ARG A 162 -1.35 39.86 4.83
C ARG A 162 -2.31 38.69 4.64
N VAL A 163 -2.39 37.80 5.62
CA VAL A 163 -3.37 36.72 5.65
C VAL A 163 -4.76 37.30 5.88
N ALA A 164 -5.56 37.38 4.83
CA ALA A 164 -6.93 37.90 4.90
C ALA A 164 -7.92 36.84 5.39
N GLY A 165 -7.66 35.59 5.12
CA GLY A 165 -8.53 34.49 5.53
C GLY A 165 -7.84 33.16 5.47
N ILE A 166 -8.49 32.15 6.06
CA ILE A 166 -8.07 30.74 6.05
C ILE A 166 -9.22 29.93 5.50
N THR A 167 -8.95 29.06 4.49
CA THR A 167 -9.98 28.20 3.92
C THR A 167 -10.20 26.97 4.80
N SER A 168 -11.48 26.53 4.87
CA SER A 168 -11.81 25.23 5.44
C SER A 168 -11.40 24.17 4.44
N GLN A 169 -10.36 23.44 4.75
CA GLN A 169 -9.92 22.34 3.93
C GLN A 169 -10.39 21.04 4.57
N GLU A 170 -11.61 20.68 4.25
CA GLU A 170 -12.09 19.32 4.44
C GLU A 170 -11.66 18.56 3.17
N ASP A 171 -10.70 17.64 3.30
CA ASP A 171 -10.40 16.56 2.34
C ASP A 171 -9.62 16.87 1.07
N GLN A 172 -8.49 17.51 1.18
CA GLN A 172 -7.52 17.40 0.08
C GLN A 172 -6.48 16.31 0.37
N MET A 173 -6.80 15.11 -0.04
CA MET A 173 -5.86 13.97 -0.07
C MET A 173 -4.64 14.26 -0.97
N MET A 174 -4.80 15.16 -1.93
CA MET A 174 -3.75 15.59 -2.87
C MET A 174 -2.87 16.73 -2.36
N SER A 175 -3.26 17.49 -1.35
CA SER A 175 -2.41 18.56 -0.82
C SER A 175 -1.20 18.05 -0.05
N MET A 176 -1.04 16.76 0.13
CA MET A 176 0.16 16.06 0.64
C MET A 176 1.01 16.85 1.66
N GLY A 177 0.37 17.75 2.43
CA GLY A 177 1.06 18.66 3.34
C GLY A 177 1.65 19.91 2.67
N PHE A 178 1.42 20.14 1.38
CA PHE A 178 1.79 21.39 0.74
C PHE A 178 0.92 22.53 1.24
N ALA A 179 1.56 23.65 1.54
CA ALA A 179 0.88 24.89 1.78
C ALA A 179 0.26 25.37 0.46
N GLU A 180 -1.04 25.66 0.46
CA GLU A 180 -1.71 26.30 -0.66
C GLU A 180 -2.07 27.73 -0.29
N ILE A 181 -1.71 28.66 -1.17
CA ILE A 181 -1.94 30.08 -0.98
C ILE A 181 -2.63 30.62 -2.20
N SER A 182 -3.82 31.16 -2.01
CA SER A 182 -4.59 31.83 -3.05
C SER A 182 -4.34 33.32 -2.98
N VAL A 183 -3.86 33.90 -4.06
CA VAL A 183 -3.54 35.33 -4.21
C VAL A 183 -4.29 35.94 -5.37
N MET A 184 -4.40 37.25 -5.38
CA MET A 184 -4.93 37.94 -6.57
C MET A 184 -4.01 37.74 -7.79
N PRO A 185 -4.56 37.65 -9.03
CA PRO A 185 -3.76 37.40 -10.23
C PRO A 185 -2.62 38.41 -10.41
N GLU A 186 -2.84 39.68 -10.05
CA GLU A 186 -1.84 40.77 -10.17
C GLU A 186 -0.62 40.52 -9.29
N LEU A 187 -0.79 39.88 -8.13
CA LEU A 187 0.31 39.54 -7.26
C LEU A 187 1.08 38.35 -7.84
N LEU A 188 0.38 37.30 -8.32
CA LEU A 188 1.02 36.16 -8.95
C LEU A 188 1.95 36.62 -10.11
N ASP A 189 1.53 37.63 -10.89
CA ASP A 189 2.32 38.20 -11.97
C ASP A 189 3.60 38.91 -11.50
N ARG A 190 3.64 39.40 -10.26
CA ARG A 190 4.82 40.07 -9.67
C ARG A 190 5.84 39.10 -9.10
N LEU A 191 5.42 37.85 -8.77
CA LEU A 191 6.34 36.87 -8.20
C LEU A 191 7.46 36.51 -9.18
N GLU A 192 8.67 36.34 -8.66
CA GLU A 192 9.81 35.92 -9.47
C GLU A 192 9.80 34.41 -9.79
N ALA A 193 8.94 33.64 -9.11
CA ALA A 193 8.80 32.20 -9.30
C ALA A 193 8.31 31.84 -10.72
N GLN A 194 8.72 30.68 -11.21
CA GLN A 194 8.24 30.12 -12.47
C GLN A 194 6.74 29.87 -12.38
N LYS A 195 6.00 30.41 -13.35
CA LYS A 195 4.53 30.36 -13.41
C LYS A 195 4.09 29.33 -14.42
N TYR A 196 3.00 28.67 -14.11
CA TYR A 196 2.41 27.65 -14.97
C TYR A 196 0.93 27.94 -15.14
N ALA A 197 0.47 28.10 -16.38
CA ALA A 197 -0.95 28.07 -16.70
C ALA A 197 -1.31 26.63 -17.11
N THR A 198 -2.27 26.05 -16.42
CA THR A 198 -2.62 24.63 -16.64
C THR A 198 -3.89 24.45 -17.44
N SER A 199 -4.88 25.30 -17.22
CA SER A 199 -6.20 25.17 -17.84
C SER A 199 -7.03 26.44 -17.70
N ILE A 200 -8.18 26.47 -18.38
CA ILE A 200 -9.23 27.48 -18.24
C ILE A 200 -10.46 26.78 -17.64
N LEU A 201 -11.00 27.33 -16.56
CA LEU A 201 -12.29 26.94 -16.02
C LEU A 201 -13.37 27.86 -16.56
N VAL A 202 -14.42 27.29 -17.12
CA VAL A 202 -15.52 28.03 -17.72
C VAL A 202 -16.82 27.73 -17.00
N ARG A 203 -17.55 28.79 -16.62
CA ARG A 203 -18.89 28.70 -16.05
C ARG A 203 -19.90 29.23 -17.05
N SER A 204 -20.96 28.48 -17.28
CA SER A 204 -22.07 28.84 -18.15
C SER A 204 -23.07 29.77 -17.44
N THR A 205 -23.73 30.66 -18.19
CA THR A 205 -24.90 31.41 -17.72
C THR A 205 -26.12 30.50 -17.46
N ALA A 206 -26.11 29.28 -17.95
CA ALA A 206 -27.15 28.28 -17.65
C ALA A 206 -27.15 27.85 -16.17
N HIS A 207 -26.05 27.99 -15.47
CA HIS A 207 -25.95 27.71 -14.04
C HIS A 207 -26.89 28.56 -13.19
N ASP A 208 -27.13 29.80 -13.62
CA ASP A 208 -28.04 30.73 -12.96
C ASP A 208 -29.46 30.74 -13.61
N GLY A 209 -29.74 29.78 -14.48
CA GLY A 209 -31.03 29.63 -15.15
C GLY A 209 -31.32 30.67 -16.22
N THR A 210 -30.32 31.44 -16.65
CA THR A 210 -30.47 32.54 -17.65
C THR A 210 -30.26 32.04 -19.09
N SER A 211 -29.70 30.83 -19.27
CA SER A 211 -29.52 30.20 -20.59
C SER A 211 -29.96 28.73 -20.54
N ASN A 212 -30.34 28.17 -21.70
CA ASN A 212 -30.67 26.74 -21.86
C ASN A 212 -29.49 25.95 -22.46
N THR A 213 -28.30 26.52 -22.56
CA THR A 213 -27.13 25.87 -23.11
C THR A 213 -26.63 24.81 -22.13
N THR A 214 -26.64 23.54 -22.53
CA THR A 214 -26.10 22.46 -21.70
C THR A 214 -24.57 22.52 -21.68
N PRO A 215 -23.90 21.94 -20.62
CA PRO A 215 -22.43 21.86 -20.57
C PRO A 215 -21.83 21.21 -21.83
N ASP A 216 -22.48 20.16 -22.37
CA ASP A 216 -22.03 19.46 -23.57
C ASP A 216 -22.10 20.36 -24.81
N GLN A 217 -23.18 21.15 -24.93
CA GLN A 217 -23.33 22.12 -26.03
C GLN A 217 -22.28 23.22 -25.92
N LEU A 218 -22.04 23.75 -24.74
CA LEU A 218 -21.01 24.75 -24.50
C LEU A 218 -19.60 24.21 -24.80
N ALA A 219 -19.29 23.02 -24.33
CA ALA A 219 -18.03 22.37 -24.60
C ALA A 219 -17.80 22.16 -26.11
N GLN A 220 -18.82 21.68 -26.84
CA GLN A 220 -18.73 21.51 -28.29
C GLN A 220 -18.52 22.84 -29.03
N GLN A 221 -19.21 23.89 -28.63
CA GLN A 221 -19.06 25.20 -29.25
C GLN A 221 -17.69 25.83 -28.98
N ILE A 222 -17.14 25.67 -27.76
CA ILE A 222 -15.78 26.10 -27.42
C ILE A 222 -14.76 25.28 -28.20
N LYS A 223 -15.00 23.98 -28.36
CA LYS A 223 -14.15 23.10 -29.17
C LYS A 223 -14.09 23.52 -30.61
N ASP A 224 -15.23 23.87 -31.21
CA ASP A 224 -15.31 24.38 -32.59
C ASP A 224 -14.56 25.71 -32.74
N GLN A 225 -14.59 26.55 -31.70
CA GLN A 225 -13.89 27.85 -31.68
C GLN A 225 -12.37 27.70 -31.51
N THR A 226 -11.91 26.59 -30.87
CA THR A 226 -10.50 26.31 -30.59
C THR A 226 -9.84 25.39 -31.61
N GLN A 227 -10.55 24.94 -32.66
CA GLN A 227 -10.07 24.02 -33.70
C GLN A 227 -8.77 24.43 -34.41
N GLY A 228 -8.33 25.68 -34.28
CA GLY A 228 -7.08 26.20 -34.88
C GLY A 228 -5.90 26.25 -33.90
N THR A 229 -6.09 25.87 -32.65
CA THR A 229 -5.05 25.93 -31.62
C THR A 229 -4.55 24.50 -31.36
N PRO A 230 -3.29 24.17 -31.66
CA PRO A 230 -2.76 22.82 -31.49
C PRO A 230 -2.84 22.37 -30.02
N ASP A 231 -3.13 21.10 -29.82
CA ASP A 231 -3.06 20.36 -28.54
C ASP A 231 -4.01 20.85 -27.43
N ILE A 232 -4.90 21.82 -27.68
CA ILE A 232 -5.93 22.20 -26.71
C ILE A 232 -7.09 21.21 -26.75
N THR A 233 -7.39 20.66 -25.59
CA THR A 233 -8.54 19.77 -25.35
C THR A 233 -9.63 20.52 -24.60
N VAL A 234 -10.89 20.31 -25.01
CA VAL A 234 -12.08 20.83 -24.35
C VAL A 234 -12.93 19.67 -23.87
N ARG A 235 -13.28 19.70 -22.61
CA ARG A 235 -14.15 18.67 -21.97
C ARG A 235 -15.15 19.33 -21.03
N THR A 236 -16.27 18.66 -20.82
CA THR A 236 -17.12 18.99 -19.69
C THR A 236 -16.41 18.71 -18.37
N ARG A 237 -16.84 19.34 -17.28
CA ARG A 237 -16.31 19.06 -15.94
C ARG A 237 -16.31 17.57 -15.63
N ASP A 238 -17.43 16.87 -15.92
CA ASP A 238 -17.59 15.46 -15.56
C ASP A 238 -16.71 14.55 -16.43
N GLU A 239 -16.53 14.89 -17.72
CA GLU A 239 -15.58 14.19 -18.61
C GLU A 239 -14.14 14.40 -18.15
N GLN A 240 -13.77 15.62 -17.77
CA GLN A 240 -12.42 15.92 -17.27
C GLN A 240 -12.13 15.21 -15.95
N ALA A 241 -13.11 15.22 -15.04
CA ALA A 241 -12.99 14.47 -13.78
C ALA A 241 -12.80 12.97 -14.04
N GLN A 242 -13.59 12.40 -14.96
CA GLN A 242 -13.42 11.00 -15.33
C GLN A 242 -12.05 10.72 -15.97
N HIS A 243 -11.57 11.62 -16.82
CA HIS A 243 -10.26 11.50 -17.45
C HIS A 243 -9.15 11.56 -16.42
N GLN A 244 -9.14 12.54 -15.53
CA GLN A 244 -8.15 12.64 -14.46
C GLN A 244 -8.21 11.46 -13.50
N ILE A 245 -9.42 11.00 -13.14
CA ILE A 245 -9.60 9.78 -12.37
C ILE A 245 -9.07 8.57 -13.16
N ALA A 246 -9.27 8.49 -14.46
CA ALA A 246 -8.77 7.40 -15.31
C ALA A 246 -7.24 7.42 -15.40
N ASP A 247 -6.63 8.58 -15.56
CA ASP A 247 -5.17 8.73 -15.59
C ASP A 247 -4.55 8.35 -14.24
N LEU A 248 -5.15 8.85 -13.14
CA LEU A 248 -4.81 8.41 -11.79
C LEU A 248 -5.19 6.94 -11.56
N SER A 249 -6.24 6.43 -12.21
CA SER A 249 -6.75 5.06 -12.14
C SER A 249 -5.91 4.05 -12.90
N GLY A 250 -5.04 4.47 -13.81
CA GLY A 250 -4.03 3.56 -14.36
C GLY A 250 -3.29 2.85 -13.23
N ASN A 251 -2.97 3.59 -12.17
CA ASN A 251 -2.44 3.05 -10.92
C ASN A 251 -3.53 2.48 -9.98
N THR A 252 -4.75 3.04 -9.94
CA THR A 252 -5.82 2.57 -9.06
C THR A 252 -6.51 1.31 -9.59
N ALA A 253 -6.56 1.06 -10.91
CA ALA A 253 -7.04 -0.21 -11.46
C ALA A 253 -6.15 -1.37 -10.99
N THR A 254 -4.84 -1.17 -10.96
CA THR A 254 -3.88 -2.12 -10.42
C THR A 254 -4.08 -2.33 -8.91
N LEU A 255 -4.23 -1.26 -8.13
CA LEU A 255 -4.53 -1.34 -6.71
C LEU A 255 -5.87 -2.04 -6.43
N THR A 256 -6.91 -1.73 -7.22
CA THR A 256 -8.22 -2.39 -7.10
C THR A 256 -8.12 -3.88 -7.41
N ALA A 257 -7.39 -4.26 -8.45
CA ALA A 257 -7.15 -5.65 -8.80
C ALA A 257 -6.38 -6.37 -7.67
N MET A 258 -5.34 -5.75 -7.12
CA MET A 258 -4.59 -6.29 -5.98
C MET A 258 -5.50 -6.52 -4.77
N LEU A 259 -6.27 -5.51 -4.35
CA LEU A 259 -7.22 -5.65 -3.24
C LEU A 259 -8.30 -6.69 -3.52
N GLY A 260 -8.80 -6.78 -4.77
CA GLY A 260 -9.72 -7.83 -5.22
C GLY A 260 -9.14 -9.24 -5.07
N VAL A 261 -7.87 -9.43 -5.38
CA VAL A 261 -7.14 -10.69 -5.16
C VAL A 261 -7.11 -11.03 -3.67
N PHE A 262 -6.86 -10.06 -2.79
CA PHE A 262 -6.90 -10.28 -1.33
C PHE A 262 -8.25 -10.72 -0.83
N VAL A 263 -9.32 -10.06 -1.29
CA VAL A 263 -10.69 -10.48 -0.97
C VAL A 263 -10.93 -11.90 -1.45
N ALA A 264 -10.54 -12.24 -2.68
CA ALA A 264 -10.71 -13.58 -3.23
C ALA A 264 -9.94 -14.64 -2.42
N ILE A 265 -8.69 -14.37 -2.06
CA ILE A 265 -7.87 -15.27 -1.25
C ILE A 265 -8.48 -15.44 0.15
N SER A 266 -8.88 -14.34 0.80
CA SER A 266 -9.53 -14.39 2.10
C SER A 266 -10.82 -15.22 2.07
N MET A 267 -11.61 -15.08 1.00
CA MET A 267 -12.81 -15.87 0.80
C MET A 267 -12.53 -17.36 0.61
N ILE A 268 -11.44 -17.72 -0.09
CA ILE A 268 -11.01 -19.11 -0.27
C ILE A 268 -10.59 -19.71 1.08
N VAL A 269 -9.79 -18.98 1.86
CA VAL A 269 -9.38 -19.40 3.22
C VAL A 269 -10.59 -19.63 4.11
N ALA A 270 -11.49 -18.65 4.13
CA ALA A 270 -12.72 -18.74 4.89
C ALA A 270 -13.57 -19.94 4.46
N GLY A 271 -13.80 -20.07 3.14
CA GLY A 271 -14.55 -21.19 2.57
C GLY A 271 -13.95 -22.54 2.94
N TYR A 272 -12.62 -22.62 2.92
CA TYR A 272 -11.91 -23.83 3.33
C TYR A 272 -12.13 -24.17 4.81
N VAL A 273 -11.97 -23.20 5.70
CA VAL A 273 -12.21 -23.37 7.15
C VAL A 273 -13.66 -23.71 7.45
N ILE A 274 -14.61 -23.02 6.79
CA ILE A 274 -16.04 -23.29 6.90
C ILE A 274 -16.36 -24.71 6.45
N ALA A 275 -15.88 -25.13 5.25
CA ALA A 275 -16.12 -26.48 4.73
C ALA A 275 -15.57 -27.55 5.66
N ASN A 276 -14.37 -27.35 6.19
CA ASN A 276 -13.75 -28.26 7.16
C ASN A 276 -14.56 -28.34 8.46
N THR A 277 -15.00 -27.21 8.99
CA THR A 277 -15.80 -27.14 10.23
C THR A 277 -17.16 -27.84 10.06
N PHE A 278 -17.84 -27.61 8.92
CA PHE A 278 -19.10 -28.33 8.63
C PHE A 278 -18.88 -29.83 8.40
N GLN A 279 -17.78 -30.26 7.79
CA GLN A 279 -17.43 -31.70 7.67
C GLN A 279 -17.29 -32.33 9.05
N VAL A 280 -16.61 -31.66 9.97
CA VAL A 280 -16.42 -32.08 11.36
C VAL A 280 -17.78 -32.18 12.10
N LEU A 281 -18.59 -31.12 11.99
CA LEU A 281 -19.90 -31.05 12.67
C LEU A 281 -20.84 -32.15 12.19
N VAL A 282 -20.86 -32.40 10.88
CA VAL A 282 -21.69 -33.47 10.28
C VAL A 282 -21.16 -34.84 10.67
N ALA A 283 -19.83 -35.06 10.69
CA ALA A 283 -19.25 -36.33 11.13
C ALA A 283 -19.62 -36.67 12.60
N GLN A 284 -19.59 -35.67 13.48
CA GLN A 284 -20.01 -35.87 14.90
C GLN A 284 -21.49 -36.23 15.08
N ARG A 285 -22.33 -35.85 14.11
CA ARG A 285 -23.80 -36.06 14.15
C ARG A 285 -24.25 -37.18 13.22
N THR A 286 -23.35 -37.96 12.64
CA THR A 286 -23.70 -39.01 11.67
C THR A 286 -24.68 -40.03 12.26
N LYS A 287 -24.52 -40.42 13.54
CA LYS A 287 -25.40 -41.34 14.22
C LYS A 287 -26.82 -40.72 14.40
N GLU A 288 -26.90 -39.43 14.81
CA GLU A 288 -28.19 -38.71 14.95
C GLU A 288 -28.91 -38.60 13.60
N LEU A 289 -28.18 -38.22 12.56
CA LEU A 289 -28.72 -38.09 11.20
C LEU A 289 -29.14 -39.44 10.60
N ALA A 290 -28.42 -40.52 10.92
CA ALA A 290 -28.81 -41.89 10.56
C ALA A 290 -30.07 -42.34 11.25
N LEU A 291 -30.20 -42.06 12.57
CA LEU A 291 -31.43 -42.36 13.35
C LEU A 291 -32.66 -41.64 12.77
N LEU A 292 -32.53 -40.34 12.42
CA LEU A 292 -33.58 -39.59 11.77
C LEU A 292 -34.04 -40.26 10.45
N ARG A 293 -33.08 -40.80 9.67
CA ARG A 293 -33.39 -41.53 8.44
C ARG A 293 -34.02 -42.89 8.70
N CYS A 294 -33.65 -43.59 9.76
CA CYS A 294 -34.28 -44.82 10.18
C CYS A 294 -35.75 -44.61 10.62
N ILE A 295 -36.09 -43.45 11.18
CA ILE A 295 -37.45 -43.08 11.59
C ILE A 295 -38.28 -42.55 10.40
N GLY A 296 -37.68 -42.47 9.18
CA GLY A 296 -38.40 -42.11 7.94
C GLY A 296 -38.05 -40.75 7.34
N ALA A 297 -37.03 -40.02 7.84
CA ALA A 297 -36.63 -38.79 7.24
C ALA A 297 -35.97 -39.00 5.84
N ASP A 298 -36.48 -38.27 4.86
CA ASP A 298 -35.94 -38.33 3.49
C ASP A 298 -34.56 -37.61 3.38
N LYS A 299 -33.76 -38.00 2.40
CA LYS A 299 -32.43 -37.39 2.10
C LYS A 299 -32.56 -35.87 1.93
N ARG A 300 -33.63 -35.36 1.29
CA ARG A 300 -33.89 -33.94 1.08
C ARG A 300 -34.16 -33.22 2.39
N GLN A 301 -34.83 -33.85 3.36
CA GLN A 301 -35.09 -33.28 4.65
C GLN A 301 -33.81 -33.15 5.48
N VAL A 302 -32.94 -34.16 5.45
CA VAL A 302 -31.62 -34.09 6.10
C VAL A 302 -30.72 -33.04 5.48
N HIS A 303 -30.71 -32.93 4.14
CA HIS A 303 -30.02 -31.82 3.45
C HIS A 303 -30.59 -30.46 3.89
N GLY A 304 -31.89 -30.30 3.87
CA GLY A 304 -32.55 -29.06 4.26
C GLY A 304 -32.29 -28.66 5.71
N LEU A 305 -32.14 -29.63 6.62
CA LEU A 305 -31.78 -29.36 8.03
C LEU A 305 -30.38 -28.78 8.13
N ILE A 306 -29.37 -29.43 7.50
CA ILE A 306 -27.96 -28.99 7.55
C ILE A 306 -27.80 -27.63 6.87
N LEU A 307 -28.42 -27.43 5.70
CA LEU A 307 -28.36 -26.17 4.98
C LEU A 307 -29.11 -25.05 5.68
N GLY A 308 -30.20 -25.35 6.36
CA GLY A 308 -30.93 -24.40 7.19
C GLY A 308 -30.12 -23.92 8.40
N GLU A 309 -29.43 -24.85 9.09
CA GLU A 309 -28.48 -24.50 10.16
C GLU A 309 -27.33 -23.64 9.65
N ALA A 310 -26.75 -24.01 8.49
CA ALA A 310 -25.70 -23.25 7.85
C ALA A 310 -26.17 -21.85 7.44
N GLY A 311 -27.38 -21.76 6.84
CA GLY A 311 -27.93 -20.48 6.39
C GLY A 311 -28.23 -19.51 7.56
N ILE A 312 -28.81 -19.99 8.65
CA ILE A 312 -29.06 -19.14 9.82
C ILE A 312 -27.76 -18.71 10.48
N THR A 313 -26.81 -19.65 10.67
CA THR A 313 -25.50 -19.34 11.26
C THR A 313 -24.76 -18.33 10.39
N ALA A 314 -24.77 -18.53 9.07
CA ALA A 314 -24.15 -17.62 8.11
C ALA A 314 -24.77 -16.23 8.13
N SER A 315 -26.11 -16.14 8.18
CA SER A 315 -26.81 -14.85 8.20
C SER A 315 -26.48 -14.04 9.45
N VAL A 316 -26.51 -14.69 10.64
CA VAL A 316 -26.13 -14.01 11.88
C VAL A 316 -24.66 -13.62 11.88
N ALA A 317 -23.78 -14.52 11.47
CA ALA A 317 -22.35 -14.25 11.40
C ALA A 317 -22.01 -13.15 10.36
N ALA A 318 -22.69 -13.15 9.20
CA ALA A 318 -22.49 -12.13 8.18
C ALA A 318 -22.97 -10.74 8.65
N LEU A 319 -24.08 -10.65 9.39
CA LEU A 319 -24.50 -9.39 9.99
C LEU A 319 -23.46 -8.84 10.99
N VAL A 320 -22.95 -9.72 11.86
CA VAL A 320 -21.86 -9.34 12.78
C VAL A 320 -20.61 -8.95 11.99
N GLY A 321 -20.29 -9.67 10.91
CA GLY A 321 -19.18 -9.36 10.02
C GLY A 321 -19.33 -8.00 9.35
N CYS A 322 -20.51 -7.67 8.83
CA CYS A 322 -20.79 -6.34 8.26
C CYS A 322 -20.56 -5.23 9.29
N LEU A 323 -21.05 -5.41 10.51
CA LEU A 323 -20.84 -4.44 11.59
C LEU A 323 -19.35 -4.26 11.91
N LEU A 324 -18.61 -5.36 12.06
CA LEU A 324 -17.16 -5.33 12.32
C LEU A 324 -16.40 -4.69 11.16
N GLY A 325 -16.82 -4.95 9.92
CA GLY A 325 -16.23 -4.33 8.72
C GLY A 325 -16.42 -2.82 8.69
N VAL A 326 -17.63 -2.33 9.03
CA VAL A 326 -17.89 -0.89 9.16
C VAL A 326 -17.02 -0.28 10.27
N VAL A 327 -16.96 -0.90 11.45
CA VAL A 327 -16.12 -0.40 12.55
C VAL A 327 -14.66 -0.34 12.15
N ALA A 328 -14.15 -1.36 11.48
CA ALA A 328 -12.76 -1.38 10.98
C ALA A 328 -12.51 -0.25 9.97
N THR A 329 -13.46 0.01 9.07
CA THR A 329 -13.38 1.11 8.10
C THR A 329 -13.38 2.48 8.77
N VAL A 330 -14.24 2.69 9.78
CA VAL A 330 -14.28 3.95 10.55
C VAL A 330 -12.94 4.19 11.27
N ILE A 331 -12.41 3.16 11.93
CA ILE A 331 -11.09 3.26 12.59
C ILE A 331 -9.99 3.59 11.57
N PHE A 332 -10.01 2.93 10.41
CA PHE A 332 -9.08 3.20 9.33
C PHE A 332 -9.19 4.64 8.82
N ALA A 333 -10.39 5.11 8.51
CA ALA A 333 -10.65 6.47 8.03
C ALA A 333 -10.19 7.54 9.04
N GLN A 334 -10.41 7.29 10.33
CA GLN A 334 -9.93 8.18 11.39
C GLN A 334 -8.41 8.22 11.47
N PHE A 335 -7.76 7.05 11.37
CA PHE A 335 -6.30 6.94 11.42
C PHE A 335 -5.63 7.60 10.21
N MET A 336 -6.27 7.53 9.03
CA MET A 336 -5.79 8.11 7.77
C MET A 336 -6.23 9.56 7.55
N SER A 337 -6.93 10.17 8.52
CA SER A 337 -7.53 11.51 8.38
C SER A 337 -8.47 11.64 7.16
N MET A 338 -9.17 10.55 6.81
CA MET A 338 -10.11 10.46 5.67
C MET A 338 -11.58 10.43 6.11
N MET A 339 -11.89 10.94 7.31
CA MET A 339 -13.25 10.83 7.86
C MET A 339 -14.31 11.53 7.02
N SER A 340 -13.96 12.63 6.38
CA SER A 340 -14.85 13.43 5.52
C SER A 340 -15.19 12.71 4.21
N ALA A 341 -14.28 11.88 3.69
CA ALA A 341 -14.53 11.05 2.51
C ALA A 341 -15.17 9.70 2.85
N LEU A 342 -15.46 9.43 4.12
CA LEU A 342 -16.00 8.13 4.55
C LEU A 342 -17.34 7.84 3.89
N THR A 343 -17.37 6.86 3.01
CA THR A 343 -18.57 6.39 2.33
C THR A 343 -18.94 4.98 2.78
N ILE A 344 -20.12 4.85 3.40
CA ILE A 344 -20.69 3.55 3.75
C ILE A 344 -21.67 3.16 2.65
N SER A 345 -21.16 2.45 1.63
CA SER A 345 -21.97 1.98 0.50
C SER A 345 -22.91 0.85 0.94
N PRO A 346 -24.25 1.01 0.83
CA PRO A 346 -25.19 -0.07 1.09
C PRO A 346 -24.97 -1.29 0.19
N LEU A 347 -24.49 -1.05 -1.04
CA LEU A 347 -24.18 -2.13 -1.99
C LEU A 347 -23.03 -3.00 -1.49
N ALA A 348 -21.98 -2.41 -0.90
CA ALA A 348 -20.86 -3.16 -0.31
C ALA A 348 -21.31 -4.02 0.88
N LEU A 349 -22.21 -3.51 1.71
CA LEU A 349 -22.80 -4.26 2.83
C LEU A 349 -23.66 -5.42 2.33
N ILE A 350 -24.53 -5.18 1.35
CA ILE A 350 -25.37 -6.22 0.74
C ILE A 350 -24.51 -7.27 0.06
N ALA A 351 -23.51 -6.86 -0.72
CA ALA A 351 -22.58 -7.77 -1.39
C ALA A 351 -21.83 -8.64 -0.36
N GLY A 352 -21.28 -8.05 0.69
CA GLY A 352 -20.60 -8.77 1.77
C GLY A 352 -21.50 -9.77 2.46
N PHE A 353 -22.71 -9.36 2.79
CA PHE A 353 -23.72 -10.24 3.40
C PHE A 353 -24.10 -11.40 2.48
N VAL A 354 -24.48 -11.12 1.24
CA VAL A 354 -24.92 -12.14 0.27
C VAL A 354 -23.82 -13.12 -0.03
N VAL A 355 -22.60 -12.62 -0.34
CA VAL A 355 -21.45 -13.47 -0.65
C VAL A 355 -21.06 -14.31 0.56
N GLY A 356 -21.04 -13.75 1.78
CA GLY A 356 -20.75 -14.48 3.00
C GLY A 356 -21.75 -15.64 3.24
N VAL A 357 -23.04 -15.39 3.05
CA VAL A 357 -24.08 -16.41 3.17
C VAL A 357 -23.96 -17.46 2.07
N VAL A 358 -23.80 -17.04 0.81
CA VAL A 358 -23.71 -17.95 -0.35
C VAL A 358 -22.49 -18.87 -0.22
N VAL A 359 -21.33 -18.33 0.10
CA VAL A 359 -20.09 -19.13 0.27
C VAL A 359 -20.24 -20.12 1.42
N THR A 360 -20.82 -19.68 2.54
CA THR A 360 -21.04 -20.58 3.70
C THR A 360 -21.98 -21.72 3.35
N VAL A 361 -23.10 -21.43 2.70
CA VAL A 361 -24.08 -22.45 2.26
C VAL A 361 -23.47 -23.38 1.21
N ALA A 362 -22.71 -22.85 0.26
CA ALA A 362 -22.00 -23.63 -0.75
C ALA A 362 -20.98 -24.60 -0.13
N CYS A 363 -20.21 -24.14 0.87
CA CYS A 363 -19.26 -24.98 1.62
C CYS A 363 -20.00 -26.08 2.43
N ALA A 364 -21.14 -25.75 3.02
CA ALA A 364 -21.96 -26.70 3.76
C ALA A 364 -22.61 -27.77 2.84
N LEU A 365 -22.89 -27.47 1.56
CA LEU A 365 -23.41 -28.43 0.58
C LEU A 365 -22.50 -29.66 0.41
N GLY A 366 -21.17 -29.47 0.39
CA GLY A 366 -20.21 -30.56 0.29
C GLY A 366 -20.30 -31.51 1.48
N ALA A 367 -20.38 -30.98 2.69
CA ALA A 367 -20.53 -31.73 3.93
C ALA A 367 -21.88 -32.45 3.99
N SER A 368 -22.96 -31.76 3.64
CA SER A 368 -24.33 -32.31 3.60
C SER A 368 -24.49 -33.47 2.61
N LYS A 369 -23.90 -33.36 1.41
CA LYS A 369 -23.90 -34.47 0.42
C LYS A 369 -23.17 -35.70 0.95
N ARG A 370 -22.06 -35.56 1.68
CA ARG A 370 -21.33 -36.67 2.29
C ARG A 370 -22.18 -37.37 3.37
N ALA A 371 -22.85 -36.60 4.24
CA ALA A 371 -23.72 -37.11 5.27
C ALA A 371 -24.86 -38.01 4.76
N THR A 372 -25.42 -37.66 3.60
CA THR A 372 -26.56 -38.38 3.03
C THR A 372 -26.15 -39.55 2.12
N ARG A 373 -24.90 -39.72 1.76
CA ARG A 373 -24.38 -40.84 0.97
C ARG A 373 -24.21 -42.12 1.80
N VAL A 374 -23.98 -42.02 3.11
CA VAL A 374 -23.78 -43.16 4.00
C VAL A 374 -25.14 -43.85 4.24
N HIS A 375 -25.18 -45.20 4.13
CA HIS A 375 -26.36 -45.98 4.43
C HIS A 375 -26.68 -45.94 5.93
N PRO A 376 -27.95 -45.76 6.35
CA PRO A 376 -28.33 -45.64 7.77
C PRO A 376 -27.84 -46.81 8.64
N VAL A 377 -27.92 -48.04 8.12
CA VAL A 377 -27.48 -49.26 8.81
C VAL A 377 -25.95 -49.30 9.00
N GLU A 378 -25.21 -48.79 8.02
CA GLU A 378 -23.76 -48.73 8.06
C GLU A 378 -23.24 -47.67 9.05
N ALA A 379 -23.98 -46.55 9.19
CA ALA A 379 -23.71 -45.50 10.17
C ALA A 379 -23.96 -45.89 11.61
N LEU A 380 -24.72 -46.94 11.85
CA LEU A 380 -25.04 -47.48 13.19
C LEU A 380 -24.11 -48.59 13.63
N ARG A 381 -23.32 -49.19 12.70
CA ARG A 381 -22.28 -50.16 13.07
C ARG A 381 -21.13 -49.43 13.77
N PRO A 382 -20.50 -50.09 14.81
CA PRO A 382 -19.28 -49.57 15.36
C PRO A 382 -18.27 -49.46 14.21
N LEU A 383 -17.73 -48.29 13.99
CA LEU A 383 -16.70 -48.04 13.01
C LEU A 383 -15.42 -48.74 13.42
N GLU A 384 -15.27 -50.01 13.04
CA GLU A 384 -13.94 -50.55 12.80
C GLU A 384 -13.37 -49.71 11.69
N ALA A 385 -12.30 -48.96 12.00
CA ALA A 385 -11.67 -48.02 11.09
C ALA A 385 -11.16 -48.75 9.86
N VAL A 386 -11.96 -48.84 8.82
CA VAL A 386 -11.48 -49.13 7.48
C VAL A 386 -10.71 -47.91 7.02
N ALA A 387 -9.48 -47.80 7.57
CA ALA A 387 -8.47 -46.85 7.11
C ALA A 387 -7.94 -47.35 5.78
N SER A 388 -8.69 -47.15 4.73
CA SER A 388 -8.25 -47.32 3.36
C SER A 388 -8.68 -46.13 2.52
N ASP A 389 -8.37 -44.94 2.97
CA ASP A 389 -8.31 -43.80 2.09
C ASP A 389 -7.01 -43.86 1.31
N LYS A 390 -7.03 -44.57 0.20
CA LYS A 390 -5.99 -44.45 -0.83
C LYS A 390 -5.93 -42.98 -1.18
N LEU A 391 -4.78 -42.36 -0.86
CA LEU A 391 -4.51 -40.97 -1.21
C LEU A 391 -4.90 -40.78 -2.69
N PRO A 392 -5.75 -39.82 -3.04
CA PRO A 392 -6.23 -39.66 -4.41
C PRO A 392 -5.10 -39.17 -5.31
N LEU A 393 -4.35 -40.11 -5.87
CA LEU A 393 -3.17 -39.85 -6.70
C LEU A 393 -3.51 -38.91 -7.86
N GLY A 394 -4.69 -39.07 -8.47
CA GLY A 394 -5.18 -38.19 -9.51
C GLY A 394 -5.31 -36.72 -9.08
N ARG A 395 -5.76 -36.47 -7.85
CA ARG A 395 -5.86 -35.11 -7.31
C ARG A 395 -4.50 -34.47 -7.11
N THR A 396 -3.49 -35.26 -6.71
CA THR A 396 -2.11 -34.79 -6.57
C THR A 396 -1.50 -34.45 -7.92
N ILE A 397 -1.70 -35.30 -8.92
CA ILE A 397 -1.18 -35.08 -10.27
C ILE A 397 -1.80 -33.83 -10.88
N VAL A 398 -3.11 -33.69 -10.81
CA VAL A 398 -3.81 -32.49 -11.30
C VAL A 398 -3.36 -31.25 -10.53
N GLY A 399 -3.25 -31.31 -9.19
CA GLY A 399 -2.79 -30.20 -8.37
C GLY A 399 -1.36 -29.79 -8.71
N SER A 400 -0.44 -30.76 -8.84
CA SER A 400 0.94 -30.47 -9.22
C SER A 400 1.05 -29.91 -10.64
N ALA A 401 0.27 -30.41 -11.59
CA ALA A 401 0.23 -29.87 -12.95
C ALA A 401 -0.27 -28.43 -12.97
N LEU A 402 -1.35 -28.12 -12.24
CA LEU A 402 -1.84 -26.75 -12.08
C LEU A 402 -0.82 -25.86 -11.38
N ALA A 403 -0.15 -26.34 -10.34
CA ALA A 403 0.88 -25.57 -9.66
C ALA A 403 2.05 -25.22 -10.59
N LEU A 404 2.50 -26.18 -11.40
CA LEU A 404 3.54 -25.94 -12.42
C LEU A 404 3.08 -25.01 -13.53
N LEU A 405 1.85 -25.17 -14.02
CA LEU A 405 1.26 -24.25 -15.01
C LEU A 405 1.14 -22.83 -14.46
N GLY A 406 0.68 -22.71 -13.23
CA GLY A 406 0.57 -21.42 -12.56
C GLY A 406 1.94 -20.79 -12.26
N ALA A 407 2.95 -21.61 -11.89
CA ALA A 407 4.32 -21.14 -11.73
C ALA A 407 4.92 -20.64 -13.06
N ALA A 408 4.67 -21.34 -14.15
CA ALA A 408 5.03 -20.88 -15.50
C ALA A 408 4.28 -19.57 -15.85
N GLY A 409 3.01 -19.45 -15.46
CA GLY A 409 2.22 -18.24 -15.59
C GLY A 409 2.77 -17.06 -14.76
N LEU A 410 3.29 -17.31 -13.56
CA LEU A 410 3.97 -16.30 -12.74
C LEU A 410 5.28 -15.84 -13.40
N ILE A 411 6.09 -16.77 -13.89
CA ILE A 411 7.36 -16.46 -14.59
C ILE A 411 7.08 -15.65 -15.87
N TYR A 412 6.10 -16.06 -16.66
CA TYR A 412 5.72 -15.32 -17.86
C TYR A 412 5.08 -13.97 -17.53
N GLY A 413 4.28 -13.90 -16.47
CA GLY A 413 3.66 -12.67 -15.99
C GLY A 413 4.67 -11.62 -15.51
N ALA A 414 5.80 -12.07 -14.98
CA ALA A 414 6.92 -11.19 -14.60
C ALA A 414 7.45 -10.35 -15.79
N THR A 415 7.29 -10.84 -17.02
CA THR A 415 7.75 -10.15 -18.24
C THR A 415 6.62 -9.62 -19.13
N SER A 416 5.37 -10.00 -18.89
CA SER A 416 4.21 -9.64 -19.73
C SER A 416 3.15 -8.77 -19.04
N GLY A 417 3.31 -8.54 -17.74
CA GLY A 417 2.50 -7.59 -16.98
C GLY A 417 1.60 -8.20 -15.90
N MET A 418 1.04 -7.32 -15.10
CA MET A 418 0.37 -7.63 -13.81
C MET A 418 -0.83 -8.58 -13.95
N ALA A 419 -1.66 -8.45 -15.00
CA ALA A 419 -2.84 -9.30 -15.17
C ALA A 419 -2.49 -10.78 -15.32
N VAL A 420 -1.42 -11.09 -16.08
CA VAL A 420 -0.93 -12.45 -16.29
C VAL A 420 -0.30 -13.00 -15.01
N ALA A 421 0.47 -12.18 -14.28
CA ALA A 421 1.05 -12.55 -12.99
C ALA A 421 -0.04 -12.91 -11.97
N ILE A 422 -1.10 -12.11 -11.87
CA ILE A 422 -2.25 -12.39 -10.98
C ILE A 422 -2.94 -13.70 -11.37
N ALA A 423 -3.23 -13.90 -12.66
CA ALA A 423 -3.87 -15.14 -13.14
C ALA A 423 -2.96 -16.36 -12.86
N GLY A 424 -1.67 -16.26 -13.14
CA GLY A 424 -0.66 -17.29 -12.84
C GLY A 424 -0.60 -17.60 -11.35
N GLY A 425 -0.57 -16.58 -10.50
CA GLY A 425 -0.58 -16.73 -9.05
C GLY A 425 -1.81 -17.44 -8.52
N PHE A 426 -2.99 -17.11 -9.06
CA PHE A 426 -4.25 -17.77 -8.70
C PHE A 426 -4.25 -19.26 -9.09
N ILE A 427 -3.82 -19.58 -10.32
CA ILE A 427 -3.71 -20.96 -10.80
C ILE A 427 -2.67 -21.74 -9.99
N CYS A 428 -1.52 -21.14 -9.70
CA CYS A 428 -0.46 -21.73 -8.86
C CYS A 428 -0.98 -22.02 -7.45
N GLY A 429 -1.61 -21.03 -6.81
CA GLY A 429 -2.22 -21.19 -5.49
C GLY A 429 -3.24 -22.32 -5.44
N MET A 430 -4.16 -22.39 -6.41
CA MET A 430 -5.13 -23.47 -6.52
C MET A 430 -4.46 -24.82 -6.71
N GLY A 431 -3.44 -24.90 -7.56
CA GLY A 431 -2.64 -26.11 -7.77
C GLY A 431 -1.94 -26.57 -6.50
N VAL A 432 -1.27 -25.65 -5.79
CA VAL A 432 -0.60 -25.90 -4.50
C VAL A 432 -1.62 -26.41 -3.46
N LEU A 433 -2.80 -25.81 -3.36
CA LEU A 433 -3.85 -26.25 -2.43
C LEU A 433 -4.32 -27.69 -2.70
N LEU A 434 -4.51 -28.04 -3.97
CA LEU A 434 -4.87 -29.40 -4.37
C LEU A 434 -3.74 -30.40 -4.07
N ALA A 435 -2.50 -30.05 -4.38
CA ALA A 435 -1.33 -30.88 -4.15
C ALA A 435 -0.98 -31.01 -2.65
N ALA A 436 -1.17 -29.95 -1.86
CA ALA A 436 -0.90 -29.92 -0.43
C ALA A 436 -1.70 -30.96 0.35
N THR A 437 -2.87 -31.39 -0.15
CA THR A 437 -3.66 -32.45 0.49
C THR A 437 -2.89 -33.78 0.66
N THR A 438 -1.88 -34.01 -0.18
CA THR A 438 -1.07 -35.24 -0.17
C THR A 438 0.40 -34.96 0.13
N LEU A 439 0.93 -33.82 -0.32
CA LEU A 439 2.34 -33.48 -0.14
C LEU A 439 2.65 -33.01 1.29
N LEU A 440 1.75 -32.20 1.87
CA LEU A 440 1.99 -31.62 3.19
C LEU A 440 2.12 -32.66 4.30
N PRO A 441 1.24 -33.70 4.43
CA PRO A 441 1.42 -34.75 5.41
C PRO A 441 2.73 -35.53 5.24
N ARG A 442 3.16 -35.73 3.97
CA ARG A 442 4.46 -36.39 3.68
C ARG A 442 5.64 -35.52 4.13
N LEU A 443 5.60 -34.23 3.88
CA LEU A 443 6.64 -33.28 4.33
C LEU A 443 6.69 -33.21 5.86
N VAL A 444 5.55 -33.12 6.53
CA VAL A 444 5.47 -33.17 8.00
C VAL A 444 6.06 -34.47 8.55
N SER A 445 5.72 -35.57 7.94
CA SER A 445 6.28 -36.89 8.32
C SER A 445 7.78 -36.99 8.06
N LEU A 446 8.28 -36.41 6.96
CA LEU A 446 9.72 -36.43 6.62
C LEU A 446 10.50 -35.57 7.63
N VAL A 447 10.05 -34.36 7.91
CA VAL A 447 10.66 -33.47 8.92
C VAL A 447 10.58 -34.10 10.31
N GLY A 448 9.43 -34.64 10.68
CA GLY A 448 9.22 -35.30 11.96
C GLY A 448 10.11 -36.54 12.13
N ARG A 449 10.34 -37.36 11.08
CA ARG A 449 11.29 -38.46 11.11
C ARG A 449 12.75 -37.99 11.25
N ALA A 450 13.12 -36.91 10.59
CA ALA A 450 14.44 -36.29 10.76
C ALA A 450 14.68 -35.84 12.21
N LEU A 451 13.64 -35.40 12.90
CA LEU A 451 13.66 -34.95 14.29
C LEU A 451 13.33 -36.07 15.30
N SER A 452 12.99 -37.27 14.86
CA SER A 452 12.55 -38.37 15.75
C SER A 452 13.61 -38.78 16.81
N ARG A 453 14.90 -38.53 16.52
CA ARG A 453 16.01 -38.76 17.46
C ARG A 453 15.97 -37.85 18.71
N VAL A 454 15.17 -36.79 18.68
CA VAL A 454 15.11 -35.81 19.81
C VAL A 454 14.25 -36.33 20.95
N SER A 455 13.07 -36.93 20.67
CA SER A 455 12.22 -37.49 21.70
C SER A 455 11.11 -38.39 21.16
N LEU A 456 10.62 -39.32 21.99
CA LEU A 456 9.49 -40.20 21.68
C LEU A 456 8.22 -39.45 21.27
N PRO A 457 7.82 -38.31 21.90
CA PRO A 457 6.66 -37.51 21.44
C PRO A 457 6.78 -37.04 20.00
N VAL A 458 7.98 -36.66 19.53
CA VAL A 458 8.21 -36.19 18.15
C VAL A 458 8.03 -37.35 17.16
N GLU A 459 8.56 -38.55 17.47
CA GLU A 459 8.39 -39.73 16.65
C GLU A 459 6.91 -40.10 16.52
N LEU A 460 6.18 -40.13 17.63
CA LEU A 460 4.74 -40.38 17.65
C LEU A 460 3.95 -39.34 16.87
N ALA A 461 4.31 -38.04 16.96
CA ALA A 461 3.68 -36.97 16.22
C ALA A 461 3.88 -37.14 14.71
N ALA A 462 5.10 -37.50 14.28
CA ALA A 462 5.41 -37.74 12.87
C ALA A 462 4.63 -38.93 12.30
N ALA A 463 4.56 -40.05 13.04
CA ALA A 463 3.80 -41.23 12.66
C ALA A 463 2.28 -40.94 12.58
N ASN A 464 1.78 -40.10 13.48
CA ASN A 464 0.36 -39.74 13.55
C ASN A 464 -0.07 -38.90 12.36
N SER A 465 0.79 -37.99 11.86
CA SER A 465 0.49 -37.13 10.69
C SER A 465 0.18 -37.95 9.43
N MET A 466 0.73 -39.17 9.32
CA MET A 466 0.48 -40.09 8.18
C MET A 466 -0.73 -40.99 8.36
N LYS A 467 -1.19 -41.21 9.61
CA LYS A 467 -2.39 -42.03 9.87
C LYS A 467 -3.66 -41.35 9.38
N ASN A 468 -3.72 -39.99 9.47
CA ASN A 468 -4.86 -39.18 9.04
C ASN A 468 -4.44 -38.03 8.11
N PRO A 469 -3.99 -38.31 6.88
CA PRO A 469 -3.32 -37.36 6.02
C PRO A 469 -4.25 -36.20 5.59
N LEU A 470 -5.53 -36.46 5.36
CA LEU A 470 -6.48 -35.42 4.97
C LEU A 470 -6.68 -34.36 6.07
N ARG A 471 -6.62 -34.78 7.33
CA ARG A 471 -6.77 -33.85 8.45
C ARG A 471 -5.51 -33.01 8.66
N THR A 472 -4.32 -33.64 8.64
CA THR A 472 -3.05 -32.93 8.69
C THR A 472 -2.94 -31.90 7.55
N ALA A 473 -3.38 -32.30 6.34
CA ALA A 473 -3.46 -31.41 5.20
C ALA A 473 -4.42 -30.26 5.45
N ALA A 474 -5.63 -30.51 5.96
CA ALA A 474 -6.65 -29.51 6.21
C ALA A 474 -6.16 -28.41 7.18
N THR A 475 -5.49 -28.85 8.26
CA THR A 475 -4.89 -27.94 9.23
C THR A 475 -3.76 -27.12 8.61
N GLY A 476 -2.85 -27.78 7.89
CA GLY A 476 -1.68 -27.13 7.31
C GLY A 476 -2.02 -26.20 6.12
N ILE A 477 -3.02 -26.54 5.30
CA ILE A 477 -3.43 -25.71 4.16
C ILE A 477 -3.90 -24.31 4.63
N SER A 478 -4.70 -24.24 5.70
CA SER A 478 -5.14 -22.96 6.25
C SER A 478 -3.97 -22.07 6.65
N MET A 479 -2.94 -22.68 7.27
CA MET A 479 -1.72 -21.99 7.68
C MET A 479 -0.85 -21.60 6.48
N LEU A 480 -0.70 -22.51 5.50
CA LEU A 480 0.06 -22.26 4.28
C LEU A 480 -0.46 -21.03 3.53
N ILE A 481 -1.79 -20.95 3.32
CA ILE A 481 -2.38 -19.81 2.59
C ILE A 481 -2.16 -18.52 3.38
N GLY A 482 -2.48 -18.52 4.69
CA GLY A 482 -2.33 -17.33 5.52
C GLY A 482 -0.91 -16.80 5.53
N VAL A 483 0.07 -17.70 5.69
CA VAL A 483 1.50 -17.35 5.67
C VAL A 483 1.97 -16.93 4.26
N ALA A 484 1.51 -17.60 3.20
CA ALA A 484 1.89 -17.23 1.83
C ALA A 484 1.47 -15.79 1.49
N VAL A 485 0.24 -15.42 1.84
CA VAL A 485 -0.26 -14.06 1.60
C VAL A 485 0.47 -13.03 2.46
N LEU A 486 0.73 -13.37 3.73
CA LEU A 486 1.45 -12.49 4.64
C LEU A 486 2.87 -12.22 4.16
N VAL A 487 3.59 -13.26 3.73
CA VAL A 487 4.95 -13.14 3.22
C VAL A 487 4.98 -12.45 1.85
N LEU A 488 4.01 -12.75 0.96
CA LEU A 488 3.85 -12.04 -0.32
C LEU A 488 3.81 -10.54 -0.09
N MET A 489 2.99 -10.08 0.86
CA MET A 489 2.83 -8.65 1.13
C MET A 489 4.01 -8.05 1.86
N ALA A 490 4.48 -8.71 2.92
CA ALA A 490 5.62 -8.22 3.67
C ALA A 490 6.85 -8.05 2.76
N THR A 491 7.12 -9.05 1.91
CA THR A 491 8.22 -9.00 0.95
C THR A 491 7.96 -7.96 -0.14
N GLY A 492 6.75 -7.90 -0.71
CA GLY A 492 6.41 -6.94 -1.75
C GLY A 492 6.54 -5.49 -1.29
N ILE A 493 5.92 -5.13 -0.16
CA ILE A 493 5.99 -3.76 0.38
C ILE A 493 7.41 -3.40 0.78
N HIS A 494 8.14 -4.32 1.43
CA HIS A 494 9.53 -4.08 1.80
C HIS A 494 10.44 -3.88 0.59
N SER A 495 10.24 -4.66 -0.47
CA SER A 495 10.99 -4.52 -1.73
C SER A 495 10.71 -3.18 -2.40
N VAL A 496 9.44 -2.77 -2.50
CA VAL A 496 9.08 -1.44 -3.04
C VAL A 496 9.71 -0.34 -2.19
N GLN A 497 9.69 -0.47 -0.86
CA GLN A 497 10.28 0.51 0.05
C GLN A 497 11.79 0.66 -0.16
N GLU A 498 12.53 -0.46 -0.17
CA GLU A 498 13.99 -0.44 -0.37
C GLU A 498 14.38 0.05 -1.77
N SER A 499 13.62 -0.34 -2.81
CA SER A 499 13.86 0.12 -4.18
C SER A 499 13.63 1.63 -4.32
N LEU A 500 12.54 2.17 -3.77
CA LEU A 500 12.27 3.61 -3.76
C LEU A 500 13.35 4.39 -2.99
N ILE A 501 13.74 3.90 -1.81
CA ILE A 501 14.81 4.51 -1.02
C ILE A 501 16.12 4.46 -1.78
N SER A 502 16.43 3.35 -2.45
CA SER A 502 17.62 3.20 -3.29
C SER A 502 17.62 4.21 -4.44
N GLN A 503 16.48 4.39 -5.10
CA GLN A 503 16.32 5.34 -6.20
C GLN A 503 16.49 6.79 -5.73
N ILE A 504 15.87 7.16 -4.60
CA ILE A 504 16.05 8.47 -3.97
C ILE A 504 17.52 8.69 -3.59
N ASN A 505 18.19 7.66 -3.07
CA ASN A 505 19.61 7.74 -2.70
C ASN A 505 20.54 7.88 -3.92
N GLN A 506 20.12 7.42 -5.10
CA GLN A 506 20.86 7.64 -6.34
C GLN A 506 20.66 9.05 -6.89
N GLU A 507 19.44 9.58 -6.81
CA GLU A 507 19.11 10.93 -7.28
C GLU A 507 19.56 12.03 -6.30
N ARG A 508 19.37 11.77 -4.99
CA ARG A 508 19.72 12.69 -3.88
C ARG A 508 20.44 11.91 -2.79
N PRO A 509 21.75 11.66 -2.95
CA PRO A 509 22.50 10.78 -2.06
C PRO A 509 22.81 11.36 -0.68
N PHE A 510 22.31 12.53 -0.36
CA PHE A 510 22.46 13.22 0.93
C PHE A 510 21.11 13.42 1.60
N ASP A 511 21.11 13.64 2.91
CA ASP A 511 19.88 13.88 3.68
C ASP A 511 19.37 15.29 3.48
N LEU A 512 20.23 16.27 3.73
CA LEU A 512 19.95 17.69 3.54
C LEU A 512 21.11 18.37 2.83
N MET A 513 20.80 19.40 2.07
CA MET A 513 21.69 20.35 1.48
C MET A 513 21.26 21.75 1.93
N VAL A 514 22.16 22.52 2.46
CA VAL A 514 21.94 23.93 2.78
C VAL A 514 22.73 24.77 1.80
N THR A 515 22.06 25.65 1.08
CA THR A 515 22.72 26.59 0.16
C THR A 515 22.43 28.01 0.60
N THR A 516 23.35 28.93 0.31
CA THR A 516 23.14 30.36 0.59
C THR A 516 23.09 31.17 -0.71
N SER A 517 22.17 32.14 -0.77
CA SER A 517 22.12 33.11 -1.87
C SER A 517 23.11 34.27 -1.68
N ASN A 518 23.83 34.30 -0.56
CA ASN A 518 24.85 35.32 -0.31
C ASN A 518 26.04 35.12 -1.24
N PRO A 519 26.45 36.11 -2.09
CA PRO A 519 27.60 35.98 -2.99
C PRO A 519 28.93 35.74 -2.26
N ALA A 520 29.01 36.09 -0.98
CA ALA A 520 30.20 35.85 -0.16
C ALA A 520 30.29 34.44 0.41
N GLY A 521 29.23 33.63 0.21
CA GLY A 521 29.09 32.30 0.80
C GLY A 521 28.81 32.33 2.28
N PHE A 522 28.97 31.18 2.94
CA PHE A 522 28.83 31.04 4.39
C PHE A 522 30.05 31.59 5.11
N SER A 523 29.81 32.32 6.20
CA SER A 523 30.85 32.65 7.15
C SER A 523 31.28 31.43 7.97
N PRO A 524 32.51 31.41 8.55
CA PRO A 524 32.99 30.31 9.39
C PRO A 524 32.06 30.04 10.60
N GLN A 525 31.42 31.07 11.13
CA GLN A 525 30.52 30.95 12.28
C GLN A 525 29.18 30.29 11.88
N GLU A 526 28.68 30.62 10.69
CA GLU A 526 27.46 30.02 10.15
C GLU A 526 27.69 28.53 9.83
N LEU A 527 28.84 28.18 9.22
CA LEU A 527 29.21 26.79 8.98
C LEU A 527 29.27 25.97 10.27
N GLU A 528 29.86 26.52 11.32
CA GLU A 528 29.90 25.86 12.62
C GLU A 528 28.50 25.68 13.22
N GLN A 529 27.62 26.66 13.11
CA GLN A 529 26.24 26.54 13.58
C GLN A 529 25.46 25.47 12.85
N ILE A 530 25.60 25.37 11.51
CA ILE A 530 24.95 24.34 10.70
C ILE A 530 25.46 22.94 11.11
N LYS A 531 26.76 22.78 11.27
CA LYS A 531 27.41 21.50 11.61
C LYS A 531 27.15 21.03 13.04
N HIS A 532 26.98 21.95 13.98
CA HIS A 532 26.72 21.63 15.40
C HIS A 532 25.27 21.30 15.73
N ASN A 533 24.37 21.21 14.73
CA ASN A 533 23.01 20.75 14.99
C ASN A 533 23.07 19.31 15.55
N PRO A 534 22.42 19.01 16.70
CA PRO A 534 22.55 17.71 17.37
C PRO A 534 22.01 16.53 16.56
N LYS A 535 21.20 16.80 15.53
CA LYS A 535 20.65 15.79 14.62
C LYS A 535 21.51 15.59 13.36
N VAL A 536 22.60 16.33 13.17
CA VAL A 536 23.58 16.20 12.08
C VAL A 536 24.70 15.26 12.53
N THR A 537 24.98 14.22 11.77
CA THR A 537 26.04 13.24 12.07
C THR A 537 27.29 13.41 11.26
N ALA A 538 27.17 13.94 10.03
CA ALA A 538 28.31 14.26 9.16
C ALA A 538 27.96 15.43 8.25
N SER A 539 28.99 16.15 7.77
CA SER A 539 28.84 17.29 6.86
C SER A 539 29.97 17.32 5.83
N ALA A 540 29.68 17.82 4.65
CA ALA A 540 30.66 18.05 3.58
C ALA A 540 30.43 19.45 2.98
N ASP A 541 31.49 20.26 2.99
CA ASP A 541 31.45 21.61 2.43
C ASP A 541 31.74 21.55 0.92
N SER A 542 30.93 22.24 0.12
CA SER A 542 31.19 22.43 -1.30
C SER A 542 31.66 23.84 -1.57
N GLN A 543 32.77 23.93 -2.31
CA GLN A 543 33.31 25.19 -2.80
C GLN A 543 32.82 25.43 -4.21
N SER A 544 32.43 26.66 -4.52
CA SER A 544 31.97 27.04 -5.83
C SER A 544 32.73 28.26 -6.40
N ALA A 545 32.74 28.35 -7.72
CA ALA A 545 33.29 29.50 -8.47
C ALA A 545 32.53 29.66 -9.80
N GLN A 546 32.45 30.89 -10.29
CA GLN A 546 31.92 31.14 -11.63
C GLN A 546 33.01 30.89 -12.66
N VAL A 547 32.70 30.07 -13.66
CA VAL A 547 33.59 29.75 -14.78
C VAL A 547 32.86 29.94 -16.10
N THR A 548 33.60 30.13 -17.18
CA THR A 548 33.03 30.16 -18.53
C THR A 548 33.35 28.84 -19.22
N VAL A 549 32.35 28.18 -19.72
CA VAL A 549 32.46 26.95 -20.51
C VAL A 549 32.32 27.33 -21.98
N THR A 550 33.31 26.99 -22.77
CA THR A 550 33.28 27.12 -24.23
C THR A 550 33.04 25.74 -24.82
N THR A 551 31.95 25.59 -25.52
CA THR A 551 31.53 24.35 -26.19
C THR A 551 32.26 24.16 -27.52
N SER A 552 32.18 22.98 -28.13
CA SER A 552 32.86 22.64 -29.39
C SER A 552 32.41 23.49 -30.58
N ASP A 553 31.25 24.12 -30.54
CA ASP A 553 30.70 25.06 -31.51
C ASP A 553 31.16 26.52 -31.27
N GLY A 554 31.95 26.76 -30.22
CA GLY A 554 32.52 28.05 -29.87
C GLY A 554 31.57 28.95 -29.06
N GLN A 555 30.46 28.45 -28.55
CA GLN A 555 29.58 29.21 -27.68
C GLN A 555 30.12 29.25 -26.25
N GLU A 556 29.99 30.42 -25.61
CA GLU A 556 30.45 30.65 -24.24
C GLU A 556 29.25 30.70 -23.31
N HIS A 557 29.27 29.85 -22.26
CA HIS A 557 28.22 29.77 -21.25
C HIS A 557 28.81 30.02 -19.86
N PRO A 558 28.30 31.00 -19.10
CA PRO A 558 28.69 31.17 -17.72
C PRO A 558 28.07 30.04 -16.91
N VAL A 559 28.86 29.28 -16.18
CA VAL A 559 28.46 28.10 -15.42
C VAL A 559 29.03 28.18 -14.02
N LYS A 560 28.23 27.76 -13.03
CA LYS A 560 28.71 27.60 -11.66
C LYS A 560 29.43 26.25 -11.52
N ALA A 561 30.75 26.30 -11.32
CA ALA A 561 31.53 25.10 -11.02
C ALA A 561 31.56 24.85 -9.51
N GLU A 562 31.43 23.61 -9.12
CA GLU A 562 31.44 23.17 -7.72
C GLU A 562 32.41 22.02 -7.51
N THR A 563 33.01 21.99 -6.32
CA THR A 563 33.87 20.89 -5.88
C THR A 563 33.66 20.64 -4.38
N ALA A 564 33.85 19.39 -3.94
CA ALA A 564 33.84 19.04 -2.53
C ALA A 564 34.90 17.96 -2.24
N ASP A 565 35.28 17.83 -0.97
CA ASP A 565 36.29 16.84 -0.57
C ASP A 565 35.66 15.42 -0.56
N SER A 566 36.25 14.52 -1.33
CA SER A 566 35.77 13.16 -1.51
C SER A 566 35.73 12.36 -0.20
N SER A 567 36.59 12.65 0.76
CA SER A 567 36.57 12.00 2.09
C SER A 567 35.34 12.41 2.91
N GLN A 568 35.02 13.71 2.91
CA GLN A 568 33.81 14.22 3.57
C GLN A 568 32.54 13.74 2.87
N LEU A 569 32.53 13.75 1.54
CA LEU A 569 31.38 13.24 0.78
C LEU A 569 31.11 11.77 1.06
N SER A 570 32.12 10.94 1.27
CA SER A 570 31.95 9.51 1.58
C SER A 570 31.26 9.25 2.93
N GLU A 571 31.34 10.20 3.88
CA GLU A 571 30.65 10.14 5.16
C GLU A 571 29.21 10.62 5.07
N VAL A 572 28.93 11.55 4.14
CA VAL A 572 27.62 12.18 3.99
C VAL A 572 26.73 11.43 2.99
N PHE A 573 27.29 10.90 1.91
CA PHE A 573 26.52 10.33 0.82
C PHE A 573 26.19 8.84 1.05
N TYR A 574 24.96 8.45 0.69
CA TYR A 574 24.50 7.06 0.75
C TYR A 574 25.08 6.17 -0.35
N ALA A 575 25.28 6.73 -1.54
CA ALA A 575 25.93 6.05 -2.65
C ALA A 575 27.42 6.43 -2.68
N LYS A 576 28.28 5.55 -3.21
CA LYS A 576 29.66 5.92 -3.47
C LYS A 576 29.65 7.14 -4.37
N GLY A 577 30.20 8.25 -3.87
CA GLY A 577 30.06 9.59 -4.41
C GLY A 577 30.59 9.88 -5.82
N ASP A 578 30.95 8.83 -6.58
CA ASP A 578 31.50 8.94 -7.96
C ASP A 578 30.45 9.44 -8.98
N THR A 579 29.16 9.43 -8.63
CA THR A 579 28.09 9.84 -9.55
C THR A 579 27.78 11.34 -9.52
N LEU A 580 28.02 12.02 -8.42
CA LEU A 580 27.73 13.45 -8.27
C LEU A 580 29.00 14.34 -8.35
N PHE A 581 30.11 13.91 -7.76
CA PHE A 581 31.40 14.60 -7.86
C PHE A 581 32.42 13.62 -8.44
N PRO A 582 32.85 13.82 -9.69
CA PRO A 582 33.80 12.93 -10.33
C PRO A 582 35.16 12.97 -9.62
N GLN A 583 35.81 11.83 -9.46
CA GLN A 583 37.15 11.75 -8.89
C GLN A 583 38.19 12.35 -9.86
N SER A 584 37.90 12.32 -11.15
CA SER A 584 38.67 12.95 -12.21
C SER A 584 37.73 13.39 -13.33
N GLY A 585 37.97 14.57 -13.89
CA GLY A 585 37.18 15.13 -14.99
C GLY A 585 35.99 15.98 -14.47
N VAL A 586 34.99 16.11 -15.29
CA VAL A 586 33.88 17.06 -15.12
C VAL A 586 32.56 16.40 -15.36
N GLY A 587 31.66 16.48 -14.37
CA GLY A 587 30.23 16.16 -14.48
C GLY A 587 29.45 17.45 -14.73
N MET A 588 28.55 17.43 -15.69
CA MET A 588 27.71 18.58 -16.05
C MET A 588 26.24 18.23 -15.98
N VAL A 589 25.45 19.15 -15.50
CA VAL A 589 23.99 19.02 -15.47
C VAL A 589 23.41 19.99 -16.48
N GLY A 590 22.57 19.50 -17.39
CA GLY A 590 21.89 20.31 -18.38
C GLY A 590 22.27 19.99 -19.83
N THR A 591 21.75 20.80 -20.76
CA THR A 591 21.83 20.59 -22.22
C THR A 591 22.83 21.45 -22.92
N ILE A 592 23.84 22.01 -22.22
CA ILE A 592 24.81 22.94 -22.82
C ILE A 592 25.75 22.25 -23.84
N THR A 593 26.02 20.96 -23.65
CA THR A 593 26.88 20.17 -24.52
C THR A 593 26.41 18.74 -24.65
N GLU A 594 26.84 18.04 -25.71
CA GLU A 594 26.60 16.62 -25.84
C GLU A 594 27.48 15.81 -24.89
N ASN A 595 26.99 14.66 -24.43
CA ASN A 595 27.73 13.79 -23.54
C ASN A 595 29.04 13.35 -24.12
N LYS A 596 30.12 13.43 -23.31
CA LYS A 596 31.52 13.15 -23.69
C LYS A 596 32.14 14.09 -24.73
N SER A 597 31.50 15.21 -25.02
CA SER A 597 32.10 16.23 -25.89
C SER A 597 33.21 17.00 -25.18
N PRO A 598 34.28 17.39 -25.90
CA PRO A 598 35.33 18.23 -25.34
C PRO A 598 34.82 19.66 -25.10
N ILE A 599 35.02 20.16 -23.89
CA ILE A 599 34.72 21.54 -23.50
C ILE A 599 35.97 22.21 -22.95
N THR A 600 36.08 23.53 -23.17
CA THR A 600 37.12 24.34 -22.56
C THR A 600 36.51 25.10 -21.38
N ILE A 601 37.08 24.94 -20.19
CA ILE A 601 36.63 25.59 -18.98
C ILE A 601 37.64 26.64 -18.60
N GLN A 602 37.25 27.90 -18.56
CA GLN A 602 38.05 29.04 -18.22
C GLN A 602 37.55 29.72 -16.94
N GLY A 603 38.48 29.94 -16.01
CA GLY A 603 38.20 30.66 -14.77
C GLY A 603 39.36 31.61 -14.41
N ASP A 604 39.34 32.14 -13.18
CA ASP A 604 40.31 33.15 -12.71
C ASP A 604 41.70 32.59 -12.41
N ALA A 605 41.86 31.27 -12.29
CA ALA A 605 43.17 30.62 -12.09
C ALA A 605 43.83 30.16 -13.40
N GLY A 606 43.00 29.84 -14.43
CA GLY A 606 43.50 29.32 -15.72
C GLY A 606 42.38 28.65 -16.52
N SER A 607 42.79 27.85 -17.49
CA SER A 607 41.84 27.07 -18.32
C SER A 607 42.29 25.62 -18.43
N ILE A 608 41.31 24.74 -18.55
CA ILE A 608 41.51 23.31 -18.81
C ILE A 608 40.57 22.86 -19.94
N VAL A 609 41.00 21.81 -20.65
CA VAL A 609 40.11 21.10 -21.59
C VAL A 609 39.73 19.78 -20.96
N ALA A 610 38.44 19.51 -20.84
CA ALA A 610 37.91 18.32 -20.27
C ALA A 610 36.79 17.72 -21.14
N SER A 611 36.48 16.45 -20.92
CA SER A 611 35.27 15.82 -21.49
C SER A 611 34.20 15.85 -20.45
N ALA A 612 33.02 16.37 -20.80
CA ALA A 612 31.89 16.48 -19.89
C ALA A 612 31.05 15.19 -19.89
N ASP A 613 30.85 14.61 -18.72
CA ASP A 613 29.82 13.61 -18.51
C ASP A 613 28.50 14.34 -18.20
N VAL A 614 27.57 14.33 -19.18
CA VAL A 614 26.31 15.05 -19.07
C VAL A 614 25.26 14.15 -18.39
N SER A 615 24.65 14.68 -17.37
CA SER A 615 23.54 14.03 -16.64
C SER A 615 22.26 14.84 -16.76
N ASP A 616 21.13 14.19 -16.99
CA ASP A 616 19.82 14.83 -16.96
C ASP A 616 19.31 15.06 -15.53
N LYS A 617 20.08 14.63 -14.52
CA LYS A 617 19.71 14.70 -13.10
C LYS A 617 20.49 15.81 -12.39
N GLY A 618 19.77 16.77 -11.84
CA GLY A 618 20.33 17.88 -11.04
C GLY A 618 19.82 19.24 -11.47
N THR A 619 20.44 20.30 -10.95
CA THR A 619 20.08 21.69 -11.32
C THR A 619 20.75 22.06 -12.65
N PRO A 620 20.00 22.60 -13.64
CA PRO A 620 20.59 23.09 -14.89
C PRO A 620 21.72 24.10 -14.63
N ASP A 621 22.69 24.13 -15.51
CA ASP A 621 23.83 25.06 -15.49
C ASP A 621 24.78 24.92 -14.27
N GLN A 622 24.80 23.76 -13.63
CA GLN A 622 25.77 23.41 -12.60
C GLN A 622 26.78 22.41 -13.14
N MET A 623 28.04 22.67 -12.83
CA MET A 623 29.19 21.82 -13.19
C MET A 623 29.83 21.30 -11.91
N ARG A 624 30.08 20.02 -11.84
CA ARG A 624 30.80 19.40 -10.72
C ARG A 624 32.16 18.92 -11.21
N MET A 625 33.19 19.27 -10.46
CA MET A 625 34.56 18.99 -10.85
C MET A 625 35.31 18.26 -9.75
N SER A 626 36.31 17.48 -10.14
CA SER A 626 37.33 17.00 -9.20
C SER A 626 38.05 18.17 -8.52
N LYS A 627 38.46 18.00 -7.28
CA LYS A 627 39.19 19.03 -6.53
C LYS A 627 40.46 19.49 -7.25
N ASP A 628 41.16 18.54 -7.92
CA ASP A 628 42.38 18.81 -8.66
C ASP A 628 42.14 19.68 -9.91
N ASP A 629 41.07 19.39 -10.66
CA ASP A 629 40.74 20.16 -11.85
C ASP A 629 40.10 21.50 -11.49
N PHE A 630 39.32 21.57 -10.44
CA PHE A 630 38.75 22.81 -9.95
C PHE A 630 39.83 23.79 -9.50
N SER A 631 40.85 23.32 -8.81
CA SER A 631 41.95 24.16 -8.35
C SER A 631 42.80 24.77 -9.51
N LYS A 632 42.76 24.20 -10.73
CA LYS A 632 43.43 24.71 -11.91
C LYS A 632 42.67 25.88 -12.55
N VAL A 633 41.37 25.95 -12.36
CA VAL A 633 40.49 26.95 -12.98
C VAL A 633 40.02 28.02 -12.02
N ALA A 634 39.95 27.75 -10.71
CA ALA A 634 39.39 28.66 -9.72
C ALA A 634 40.34 28.94 -8.55
N ARG A 635 40.58 30.24 -8.25
CA ARG A 635 41.30 30.73 -7.06
C ARG A 635 40.38 31.37 -6.06
N ASN A 636 39.47 32.20 -6.53
CA ASN A 636 38.48 32.87 -5.69
C ASN A 636 37.26 31.93 -5.52
N THR A 637 37.26 31.20 -4.43
CA THR A 637 36.19 30.21 -4.16
C THR A 637 35.36 30.65 -2.98
N VAL A 638 34.07 30.36 -3.01
CA VAL A 638 33.15 30.59 -1.89
C VAL A 638 32.55 29.27 -1.47
N THR A 639 32.36 29.07 -0.19
CA THR A 639 31.59 27.95 0.34
C THR A 639 30.15 28.38 0.43
N ASP A 640 29.33 27.99 -0.52
CA ASP A 640 27.91 28.37 -0.59
C ASP A 640 26.94 27.19 -0.50
N THR A 641 27.47 25.98 -0.37
CA THR A 641 26.70 24.76 -0.26
C THR A 641 27.31 23.85 0.81
N VAL A 642 26.47 23.30 1.69
CA VAL A 642 26.86 22.29 2.70
C VAL A 642 25.92 21.10 2.58
N TYR A 643 26.48 19.93 2.38
CA TYR A 643 25.76 18.65 2.40
C TYR A 643 25.80 18.07 3.81
N LEU A 644 24.65 17.57 4.28
CA LEU A 644 24.48 17.07 5.63
C LEU A 644 23.92 15.65 5.63
N ARG A 645 24.43 14.85 6.53
CA ARG A 645 23.86 13.58 6.92
C ARG A 645 23.19 13.70 8.27
N LEU A 646 21.94 13.28 8.35
CA LEU A 646 21.15 13.30 9.56
C LEU A 646 21.29 12.00 10.35
N THR A 647 20.88 12.04 11.61
CA THR A 647 20.77 10.84 12.44
C THR A 647 19.80 9.85 11.80
N PRO A 648 20.17 8.57 11.61
CA PRO A 648 19.30 7.58 11.02
C PRO A 648 18.00 7.40 11.81
N GLY A 649 16.88 7.24 11.10
CA GLY A 649 15.58 6.92 11.71
C GLY A 649 14.76 8.11 12.19
N LEU A 650 15.12 9.34 11.83
CA LEU A 650 14.29 10.52 12.10
C LEU A 650 12.93 10.39 11.39
N SER A 651 11.88 10.78 12.08
CA SER A 651 10.54 10.91 11.49
C SER A 651 10.47 12.09 10.52
N GLY A 652 9.47 12.12 9.64
CA GLY A 652 9.25 13.24 8.72
C GLY A 652 9.10 14.58 9.44
N ASP A 653 8.43 14.59 10.58
CA ASP A 653 8.24 15.79 11.38
C ASP A 653 9.56 16.27 12.00
N GLU A 654 10.44 15.36 12.42
CA GLU A 654 11.77 15.70 12.92
C GLU A 654 12.70 16.19 11.82
N VAL A 655 12.63 15.61 10.62
CA VAL A 655 13.38 16.11 9.44
C VAL A 655 12.91 17.52 9.09
N GLN A 656 11.59 17.74 9.09
CA GLN A 656 11.01 19.07 8.85
C GLN A 656 11.47 20.08 9.90
N GLN A 657 11.53 19.68 11.16
CA GLN A 657 12.03 20.54 12.22
C GLN A 657 13.51 20.94 12.00
N VAL A 658 14.37 19.97 11.67
CA VAL A 658 15.79 20.28 11.36
C VAL A 658 15.89 21.23 10.18
N THR A 659 15.12 20.98 9.13
CA THR A 659 15.05 21.85 7.95
C THR A 659 14.64 23.28 8.33
N SER A 660 13.62 23.42 9.17
CA SER A 660 13.15 24.71 9.67
C SER A 660 14.19 25.41 10.57
N ASP A 661 14.82 24.66 11.48
CA ASP A 661 15.84 25.21 12.39
C ASP A 661 17.04 25.74 11.61
N LEU A 662 17.52 25.00 10.59
CA LEU A 662 18.62 25.43 9.75
C LEU A 662 18.24 26.62 8.86
N SER A 663 17.05 26.60 8.30
CA SER A 663 16.54 27.73 7.52
C SER A 663 16.34 28.99 8.35
N ALA A 664 16.05 28.87 9.63
CA ALA A 664 15.86 29.99 10.55
C ALA A 664 17.18 30.69 10.94
N LEU A 665 18.35 30.09 10.70
CA LEU A 665 19.64 30.70 11.00
C LEU A 665 19.90 31.95 10.16
N ASN A 666 19.47 31.94 8.89
CA ASN A 666 19.62 33.08 7.97
C ASN A 666 18.59 33.00 6.84
N ASP A 667 17.99 34.14 6.51
CA ASP A 667 16.99 34.27 5.45
C ASP A 667 17.51 33.93 4.05
N SER A 668 18.84 34.00 3.85
CA SER A 668 19.48 33.63 2.57
C SER A 668 19.67 32.13 2.37
N TYR A 669 19.30 31.29 3.36
CA TYR A 669 19.51 29.84 3.26
C TYR A 669 18.34 29.16 2.58
N ASN A 670 18.66 28.32 1.60
CA ASN A 670 17.74 27.36 1.02
C ASN A 670 18.14 25.97 1.44
N THR A 671 17.15 25.16 1.81
CA THR A 671 17.34 23.78 2.24
C THR A 671 16.62 22.83 1.30
N GLY A 672 17.30 21.77 0.91
CA GLY A 672 16.72 20.71 0.09
C GLY A 672 17.38 19.37 0.38
N GLY A 673 16.84 18.28 -0.10
CA GLY A 673 17.48 16.97 0.10
C GLY A 673 16.55 15.79 0.03
N GLY A 674 17.11 14.59 0.11
CA GLY A 674 16.35 13.34 0.01
C GLY A 674 15.67 12.91 1.31
N ALA A 675 16.02 13.50 2.47
CA ALA A 675 15.50 13.04 3.76
C ALA A 675 13.99 13.19 3.92
N GLN A 676 13.42 14.32 3.47
CA GLN A 676 11.97 14.54 3.52
C GLN A 676 11.22 13.55 2.64
N GLU A 677 11.73 13.33 1.44
CA GLU A 677 11.14 12.42 0.47
C GLU A 677 11.20 10.97 0.96
N ARG A 678 12.37 10.54 1.48
CA ARG A 678 12.53 9.22 2.13
C ARG A 678 11.58 9.05 3.32
N ALA A 679 11.49 10.03 4.19
CA ALA A 679 10.59 9.99 5.35
C ALA A 679 9.12 9.91 4.94
N TYR A 680 8.72 10.63 3.90
CA TYR A 680 7.38 10.62 3.33
C TYR A 680 7.01 9.25 2.77
N TYR A 681 7.81 8.69 1.86
CA TYR A 681 7.54 7.36 1.30
C TYR A 681 7.60 6.27 2.37
N THR A 682 8.55 6.35 3.31
CA THR A 682 8.63 5.41 4.44
C THR A 682 7.37 5.46 5.29
N LYS A 683 6.84 6.64 5.58
CA LYS A 683 5.59 6.81 6.34
C LYS A 683 4.40 6.17 5.64
N ILE A 684 4.22 6.45 4.34
CA ILE A 684 3.11 5.87 3.54
C ILE A 684 3.23 4.35 3.49
N LEU A 685 4.39 3.82 3.15
CA LEU A 685 4.59 2.38 3.01
C LEU A 685 4.47 1.65 4.35
N ASN A 686 4.91 2.25 5.45
CA ASN A 686 4.70 1.70 6.80
C ASN A 686 3.20 1.68 7.18
N ILE A 687 2.45 2.71 6.81
CA ILE A 687 1.00 2.74 7.01
C ILE A 687 0.35 1.63 6.17
N MET A 688 0.70 1.50 4.90
CA MET A 688 0.21 0.43 4.04
C MET A 688 0.54 -0.95 4.62
N LEU A 689 1.77 -1.14 5.09
CA LEU A 689 2.21 -2.38 5.74
C LEU A 689 1.39 -2.66 7.00
N MET A 690 1.16 -1.66 7.85
CA MET A 690 0.36 -1.80 9.07
C MET A 690 -1.09 -2.20 8.77
N VAL A 691 -1.70 -1.59 7.75
CA VAL A 691 -3.06 -1.94 7.30
C VAL A 691 -3.10 -3.38 6.80
N VAL A 692 -2.17 -3.77 5.95
CA VAL A 692 -2.08 -5.13 5.43
C VAL A 692 -1.84 -6.13 6.56
N LEU A 693 -0.95 -5.84 7.51
CA LEU A 693 -0.71 -6.70 8.67
C LEU A 693 -1.96 -6.83 9.55
N ALA A 694 -2.72 -5.74 9.76
CA ALA A 694 -3.97 -5.78 10.51
C ALA A 694 -5.04 -6.64 9.81
N LEU A 695 -5.16 -6.52 8.49
CA LEU A 695 -6.07 -7.35 7.70
C LEU A 695 -5.63 -8.82 7.70
N LEU A 696 -4.33 -9.08 7.65
CA LEU A 696 -3.79 -10.44 7.69
C LEU A 696 -3.85 -11.08 9.07
N ALA A 697 -3.82 -10.29 10.16
CA ALA A 697 -4.04 -10.80 11.51
C ALA A 697 -5.41 -11.49 11.61
N ILE A 698 -6.42 -10.99 10.91
CA ILE A 698 -7.74 -11.62 10.80
C ILE A 698 -7.62 -13.01 10.16
N THR A 699 -6.87 -13.13 9.07
CA THR A 699 -6.65 -14.41 8.39
C THR A 699 -5.90 -15.41 9.28
N LEU A 700 -4.93 -14.93 10.05
CA LEU A 700 -4.19 -15.75 11.03
C LEU A 700 -5.11 -16.24 12.17
N ILE A 701 -6.01 -15.39 12.66
CA ILE A 701 -7.02 -15.76 13.67
C ILE A 701 -7.96 -16.83 13.11
N ILE A 702 -8.40 -16.71 11.86
CA ILE A 702 -9.22 -17.72 11.19
C ILE A 702 -8.48 -19.06 11.11
N ALA A 703 -7.20 -19.04 10.73
CA ALA A 703 -6.36 -20.23 10.68
C ALA A 703 -6.18 -20.84 12.07
N PHE A 704 -5.95 -20.02 13.10
CA PHE A 704 -5.84 -20.45 14.50
C PHE A 704 -7.11 -21.16 14.98
N VAL A 705 -8.29 -20.60 14.72
CA VAL A 705 -9.58 -21.21 15.03
C VAL A 705 -9.74 -22.54 14.29
N GLY A 706 -9.34 -22.60 13.03
CA GLY A 706 -9.34 -23.83 12.22
C GLY A 706 -8.46 -24.94 12.80
N ILE A 707 -7.23 -24.60 13.21
CA ILE A 707 -6.31 -25.53 13.87
C ILE A 707 -6.90 -26.06 15.19
N GLY A 708 -7.42 -25.16 16.03
CA GLY A 708 -8.01 -25.53 17.31
C GLY A 708 -9.19 -26.49 17.15
N ASN A 709 -10.07 -26.22 16.19
CA ASN A 709 -11.22 -27.07 15.90
C ASN A 709 -10.82 -28.45 15.37
N THR A 710 -9.86 -28.53 14.43
CA THR A 710 -9.38 -29.82 13.89
C THR A 710 -8.62 -30.62 14.93
N THR A 711 -7.84 -29.98 15.81
CA THR A 711 -7.14 -30.66 16.91
C THR A 711 -8.12 -31.17 17.96
N ALA A 712 -9.15 -30.39 18.29
CA ALA A 712 -10.20 -30.84 19.22
C ALA A 712 -10.91 -32.11 18.71
N LEU A 713 -11.24 -32.16 17.41
CA LEU A 713 -11.80 -33.36 16.79
C LEU A 713 -10.82 -34.53 16.85
N SER A 714 -9.55 -34.29 16.49
CA SER A 714 -8.50 -35.30 16.57
C SER A 714 -8.44 -36.00 17.93
N VAL A 715 -8.48 -35.19 18.99
CA VAL A 715 -8.50 -35.70 20.36
C VAL A 715 -9.74 -36.54 20.64
N LEU A 716 -10.91 -36.13 20.15
CA LEU A 716 -12.16 -36.87 20.34
C LEU A 716 -12.17 -38.22 19.62
N GLU A 717 -11.69 -38.28 18.39
CA GLU A 717 -11.63 -39.49 17.57
C GLU A 717 -10.61 -40.51 18.13
N ARG A 718 -9.51 -40.04 18.72
CA ARG A 718 -8.41 -40.88 19.21
C ARG A 718 -8.48 -41.14 20.71
N ARG A 719 -9.63 -40.92 21.35
CA ARG A 719 -9.80 -41.15 22.81
C ARG A 719 -9.39 -42.56 23.22
N ARG A 720 -9.85 -43.58 22.50
CA ARG A 720 -9.57 -44.97 22.77
C ARG A 720 -8.11 -45.32 22.58
N GLU A 721 -7.45 -44.85 21.51
CA GLU A 721 -6.00 -45.01 21.30
C GLU A 721 -5.21 -44.30 22.41
N SER A 722 -5.58 -43.09 22.78
CA SER A 722 -4.94 -42.32 23.85
C SER A 722 -5.10 -42.99 25.21
N ALA A 723 -6.28 -43.57 25.48
CA ALA A 723 -6.55 -44.32 26.69
C ALA A 723 -5.73 -45.64 26.76
N LEU A 724 -5.60 -46.36 25.64
CA LEU A 724 -4.75 -47.53 25.51
C LEU A 724 -3.28 -47.22 25.74
N LEU A 725 -2.75 -46.18 25.11
CA LEU A 725 -1.37 -45.75 25.29
C LEU A 725 -1.07 -45.37 26.74
N ARG A 726 -2.02 -44.69 27.41
CA ARG A 726 -1.92 -44.37 28.85
C ARG A 726 -2.04 -45.59 29.73
N ALA A 727 -2.83 -46.59 29.37
CA ALA A 727 -2.92 -47.86 30.09
C ALA A 727 -1.61 -48.68 29.98
N VAL A 728 -0.88 -48.54 28.88
CA VAL A 728 0.43 -49.17 28.62
C VAL A 728 1.58 -48.33 29.24
N GLY A 729 1.33 -47.17 29.84
CA GLY A 729 2.30 -46.40 30.62
C GLY A 729 2.68 -45.01 30.06
N LEU A 730 2.01 -44.51 29.02
CA LEU A 730 2.27 -43.16 28.51
C LEU A 730 1.80 -42.12 29.54
N GLU A 731 2.71 -41.22 29.93
CA GLU A 731 2.41 -40.13 30.89
C GLU A 731 1.49 -39.07 30.29
N ARG A 732 0.72 -38.38 31.15
CA ARG A 732 -0.16 -37.27 30.74
C ARG A 732 0.61 -36.16 30.02
N ARG A 733 1.84 -35.85 30.49
CA ARG A 733 2.70 -34.83 29.87
C ARG A 733 3.13 -35.24 28.46
N GLN A 734 3.53 -36.51 28.30
CA GLN A 734 3.93 -37.02 27.00
C GLN A 734 2.78 -36.98 25.96
N LEU A 735 1.55 -37.34 26.41
CA LEU A 735 0.35 -37.22 25.54
C LEU A 735 0.11 -35.77 25.09
N VAL A 736 0.14 -34.82 26.04
CA VAL A 736 -0.02 -33.37 25.71
C VAL A 736 1.09 -32.93 24.77
N THR A 737 2.35 -33.26 25.05
CA THR A 737 3.51 -32.92 24.22
C THR A 737 3.37 -33.49 22.81
N THR A 738 2.90 -34.73 22.65
CA THR A 738 2.71 -35.36 21.33
C THR A 738 1.70 -34.59 20.49
N ILE A 739 0.56 -34.20 21.07
CA ILE A 739 -0.50 -33.45 20.37
C ILE A 739 -0.01 -32.04 20.00
N VAL A 740 0.68 -31.37 20.93
CA VAL A 740 1.21 -30.01 20.70
C VAL A 740 2.31 -30.04 19.64
N VAL A 741 3.24 -31.00 19.68
CA VAL A 741 4.30 -31.17 18.70
C VAL A 741 3.73 -31.51 17.30
N GLU A 742 2.69 -32.35 17.22
CA GLU A 742 2.01 -32.65 15.95
C GLU A 742 1.46 -31.37 15.30
N ALA A 743 0.78 -30.53 16.09
CA ALA A 743 0.25 -29.24 15.61
C ALA A 743 1.36 -28.25 15.23
N MET A 744 2.40 -28.16 16.07
CA MET A 744 3.54 -27.27 15.81
C MET A 744 4.29 -27.67 14.54
N LEU A 745 4.61 -28.95 14.36
CA LEU A 745 5.28 -29.46 13.16
C LEU A 745 4.46 -29.15 11.90
N THR A 746 3.15 -29.41 11.96
CA THR A 746 2.24 -29.13 10.84
C THR A 746 2.23 -27.64 10.52
N ALA A 747 2.15 -26.77 11.53
CA ALA A 747 2.14 -25.31 11.35
C ALA A 747 3.46 -24.79 10.78
N VAL A 748 4.60 -25.23 11.31
CA VAL A 748 5.93 -24.79 10.83
C VAL A 748 6.20 -25.26 9.40
N VAL A 749 5.93 -26.52 9.07
CA VAL A 749 6.12 -27.03 7.70
C VAL A 749 5.21 -26.30 6.72
N ALA A 750 3.95 -26.07 7.08
CA ALA A 750 3.02 -25.31 6.27
C ALA A 750 3.47 -23.84 6.09
N ALA A 751 4.01 -23.23 7.15
CA ALA A 751 4.54 -21.87 7.11
C ALA A 751 5.75 -21.76 6.18
N VAL A 752 6.70 -22.69 6.25
CA VAL A 752 7.87 -22.71 5.35
C VAL A 752 7.44 -22.85 3.89
N CYS A 753 6.48 -23.75 3.60
CA CYS A 753 5.92 -23.87 2.24
C CYS A 753 5.18 -22.57 1.82
N GLY A 754 4.44 -21.94 2.73
CA GLY A 754 3.79 -20.66 2.50
C GLY A 754 4.78 -19.53 2.23
N CYS A 755 5.88 -19.45 2.99
CA CYS A 755 6.96 -18.48 2.76
C CYS A 755 7.57 -18.63 1.35
N ALA A 756 7.88 -19.85 0.94
CA ALA A 756 8.43 -20.10 -0.39
C ALA A 756 7.47 -19.63 -1.51
N LEU A 757 6.18 -19.94 -1.36
CA LEU A 757 5.15 -19.52 -2.32
C LEU A 757 4.96 -18.00 -2.31
N GLY A 758 4.95 -17.38 -1.12
CA GLY A 758 4.79 -15.93 -0.95
C GLY A 758 5.95 -15.14 -1.55
N ILE A 759 7.20 -15.55 -1.29
CA ILE A 759 8.39 -14.93 -1.88
C ILE A 759 8.40 -15.07 -3.40
N PHE A 760 8.06 -16.25 -3.93
CA PHE A 760 8.01 -16.49 -5.38
C PHE A 760 6.93 -15.63 -6.05
N ALA A 761 5.76 -15.52 -5.45
CA ALA A 761 4.68 -14.68 -5.97
C ALA A 761 5.03 -13.18 -5.86
N SER A 762 5.73 -12.76 -4.78
CA SER A 762 6.21 -11.39 -4.63
C SER A 762 7.22 -11.02 -5.72
N TRP A 763 8.19 -11.90 -5.99
CA TRP A 763 9.14 -11.70 -7.08
C TRP A 763 8.43 -11.50 -8.44
N SER A 764 7.47 -12.35 -8.76
CA SER A 764 6.71 -12.22 -10.01
C SER A 764 5.89 -10.93 -10.06
N GLY A 765 5.26 -10.56 -8.94
CA GLY A 765 4.45 -9.35 -8.86
C GLY A 765 5.29 -8.07 -8.99
N LEU A 766 6.47 -8.01 -8.39
CA LEU A 766 7.39 -6.88 -8.50
C LEU A 766 7.86 -6.67 -9.94
N ASN A 767 8.35 -7.72 -10.59
CA ASN A 767 8.78 -7.62 -11.99
C ASN A 767 7.63 -7.26 -12.94
N ALA A 768 6.42 -7.78 -12.67
CA ALA A 768 5.24 -7.41 -13.46
C ALA A 768 4.82 -5.94 -13.23
N LEU A 769 5.03 -5.39 -12.03
CA LEU A 769 4.80 -3.99 -11.71
C LEU A 769 5.83 -3.09 -12.40
N GLU A 770 7.09 -3.46 -12.39
CA GLU A 770 8.19 -2.77 -13.09
C GLU A 770 7.89 -2.63 -14.59
N HIS A 771 7.43 -3.69 -15.25
CA HIS A 771 7.01 -3.66 -16.65
C HIS A 771 5.79 -2.79 -16.94
N THR A 772 4.98 -2.51 -15.95
CA THR A 772 3.75 -1.70 -16.10
C THR A 772 4.01 -0.22 -15.79
N ALA A 773 5.03 0.08 -14.99
CA ALA A 773 5.41 1.42 -14.55
C ALA A 773 6.75 1.81 -15.19
N ASP A 774 6.72 2.54 -16.29
CA ASP A 774 7.84 2.86 -17.20
C ASP A 774 9.12 3.49 -16.58
N LYS A 775 9.26 3.62 -15.24
CA LYS A 775 10.43 4.27 -14.61
C LYS A 775 10.80 3.69 -13.23
N LEU A 776 10.16 2.62 -12.78
CA LEU A 776 10.46 2.03 -11.48
C LEU A 776 11.37 0.81 -11.67
N GLU A 777 12.59 0.88 -11.16
CA GLU A 777 13.46 -0.29 -11.00
C GLU A 777 13.16 -0.94 -9.64
N LEU A 778 12.58 -2.15 -9.65
CA LEU A 778 12.13 -2.84 -8.45
C LEU A 778 12.93 -4.11 -8.20
N ASP A 779 13.81 -4.06 -7.21
CA ASP A 779 14.59 -5.22 -6.76
C ASP A 779 13.86 -6.01 -5.68
N LEU A 780 14.09 -7.32 -5.64
CA LEU A 780 13.56 -8.19 -4.60
C LEU A 780 14.40 -8.12 -3.32
N TYR A 781 13.86 -7.50 -2.28
CA TYR A 781 14.44 -7.46 -0.94
C TYR A 781 13.63 -8.32 0.02
N ILE A 782 14.22 -9.40 0.53
CA ILE A 782 13.52 -10.32 1.44
C ILE A 782 13.78 -9.90 2.88
N PRO A 783 12.72 -9.54 3.65
CA PRO A 783 12.86 -9.17 5.06
C PRO A 783 13.02 -10.43 5.93
N TRP A 784 14.21 -11.05 5.95
CA TRP A 784 14.49 -12.32 6.61
C TRP A 784 14.07 -12.38 8.07
N LEU A 785 14.23 -11.28 8.82
CA LEU A 785 13.79 -11.20 10.20
C LEU A 785 12.26 -11.33 10.31
N GLN A 786 11.50 -10.64 9.46
CA GLN A 786 10.04 -10.72 9.47
C GLN A 786 9.58 -12.11 9.04
N VAL A 787 10.20 -12.71 8.01
CA VAL A 787 9.93 -14.09 7.58
C VAL A 787 10.18 -15.08 8.71
N ALA A 788 11.29 -14.96 9.43
CA ALA A 788 11.59 -15.79 10.59
C ALA A 788 10.55 -15.61 11.72
N LEU A 789 10.14 -14.37 12.00
CA LEU A 789 9.10 -14.07 13.00
C LEU A 789 7.74 -14.64 12.59
N ILE A 790 7.40 -14.61 11.30
CA ILE A 790 6.17 -15.22 10.78
C ILE A 790 6.17 -16.73 10.98
N ILE A 791 7.28 -17.41 10.67
CA ILE A 791 7.42 -18.85 10.89
C ILE A 791 7.33 -19.19 12.39
N ALA A 792 8.01 -18.42 13.25
CA ALA A 792 7.93 -18.58 14.69
C ALA A 792 6.51 -18.32 15.22
N GLY A 793 5.86 -17.27 14.73
CA GLY A 793 4.46 -16.96 15.03
C GLY A 793 3.49 -18.08 14.63
N ALA A 794 3.70 -18.68 13.45
CA ALA A 794 2.93 -19.83 12.99
C ALA A 794 3.13 -21.04 13.90
N GLY A 795 4.36 -21.33 14.31
CA GLY A 795 4.67 -22.40 15.26
C GLY A 795 4.00 -22.17 16.63
N THR A 796 4.10 -20.95 17.16
CA THR A 796 3.45 -20.58 18.45
C THR A 796 1.93 -20.65 18.38
N ALA A 797 1.32 -20.21 17.26
CA ALA A 797 -0.10 -20.35 17.02
C ALA A 797 -0.54 -21.82 17.00
N GLY A 798 0.23 -22.70 16.36
CA GLY A 798 0.01 -24.14 16.38
C GLY A 798 0.03 -24.72 17.80
N VAL A 799 1.01 -24.35 18.61
CA VAL A 799 1.13 -24.74 20.02
C VAL A 799 -0.10 -24.27 20.82
N LEU A 800 -0.44 -22.99 20.75
CA LEU A 800 -1.54 -22.41 21.51
C LEU A 800 -2.91 -23.01 21.10
N ALA A 801 -3.14 -23.21 19.81
CA ALA A 801 -4.36 -23.81 19.31
C ALA A 801 -4.57 -25.27 19.78
N ALA A 802 -3.46 -26.03 19.91
CA ALA A 802 -3.51 -27.42 20.36
C ALA A 802 -3.54 -27.59 21.88
N LEU A 803 -3.11 -26.59 22.65
CA LEU A 803 -2.89 -26.70 24.10
C LEU A 803 -4.20 -27.01 24.86
N LEU A 804 -5.27 -26.28 24.58
CA LEU A 804 -6.58 -26.47 25.25
C LEU A 804 -7.17 -27.86 24.96
N PRO A 805 -7.27 -28.33 23.69
CA PRO A 805 -7.72 -29.67 23.38
C PRO A 805 -6.84 -30.76 24.01
N ALA A 806 -5.51 -30.60 23.97
CA ALA A 806 -4.57 -31.56 24.52
C ALA A 806 -4.69 -31.70 26.04
N MET A 807 -4.84 -30.60 26.78
CA MET A 807 -5.07 -30.62 28.22
C MET A 807 -6.43 -31.27 28.55
N GLY A 808 -7.47 -31.00 27.77
CA GLY A 808 -8.76 -31.64 27.90
C GLY A 808 -8.71 -33.17 27.76
N ALA A 809 -7.92 -33.65 26.79
CA ALA A 809 -7.68 -35.09 26.58
C ALA A 809 -6.94 -35.76 27.74
N SER A 810 -5.93 -35.09 28.29
CA SER A 810 -5.06 -35.66 29.33
C SER A 810 -5.76 -35.77 30.70
N ARG A 811 -6.79 -34.95 30.98
CA ARG A 811 -7.46 -34.91 32.29
C ARG A 811 -8.47 -36.04 32.50
N ARG A 812 -8.93 -36.74 31.46
CA ARG A 812 -9.95 -37.79 31.57
C ARG A 812 -9.32 -39.11 32.06
N PRO A 813 -10.02 -39.88 32.92
CA PRO A 813 -9.54 -41.20 33.33
C PRO A 813 -9.57 -42.19 32.18
N PRO A 814 -8.51 -43.04 32.00
CA PRO A 814 -8.47 -44.00 30.89
C PRO A 814 -9.64 -44.99 30.90
N VAL A 815 -10.10 -45.38 32.10
CA VAL A 815 -11.20 -46.34 32.29
C VAL A 815 -12.53 -45.82 31.68
N GLN A 816 -12.82 -44.52 31.76
CA GLN A 816 -14.03 -43.95 31.17
C GLN A 816 -13.98 -43.91 29.65
N ASP A 817 -12.80 -43.68 29.08
CA ASP A 817 -12.63 -43.58 27.62
C ASP A 817 -12.53 -44.98 26.97
N LEU A 818 -12.16 -46.03 27.74
CA LEU A 818 -12.19 -47.44 27.32
C LEU A 818 -13.59 -48.08 27.46
N ALA A 819 -14.41 -47.60 28.38
CA ALA A 819 -15.78 -48.10 28.62
C ALA A 819 -16.84 -47.38 27.77
N ALA A 820 -16.51 -46.28 27.09
CA ALA A 820 -17.42 -45.60 26.22
C ALA A 820 -17.62 -46.36 24.90
N GLU A 821 -18.75 -47.04 24.72
CA GLU A 821 -19.22 -47.68 23.49
C GLU A 821 -19.59 -46.64 22.41
#